data_62b2ee3ca5875edc3027fa121a3957ee
#
_entry.id   62b2ee3ca5875edc3027fa121a3957ee
#
_cell.length_a   1.000
_cell.length_b   1.000
_cell.length_c   1.000
_cell.angle_alpha   90.00
_cell.angle_beta   90.00
_cell.angle_gamma   90.00
#
_symmetry.space_group_name_H-M   'P 1'
#
loop_
_entity.id
_entity.type
_entity.pdbx_description
1 polymer ?
#
loop_
_entity_poly.entity_id
_entity_poly.type
_entity_poly.pdbx_seq_one_letter_code
_entity_poly.pdbx_strand_id
1 'polypeptide(L)'
;MTESREIQEEQAFLDRAHASLEIMRNDARAVLDGVIDTGRGGTFQSRTERDIVVRSSLARLEHLDVGDQALTFGRIDVARTDQAPEIFHIGRLAVSDPNLEPLIVDWRAPVAEPFYRATGLDPQGLVRRRHLAVDKRIVVGVEDEFFAEAGDGQTRAHPTVGGEGEGLEDVGFALGGPGALLAALGRARTGQMGDIIGTIQKEQDEIIRAGLQGILVVQGGPGTGKTAVALHRAAYLLYTHRFPLERQGVLMVGPNPLFLRYIEQVLPSLGETGVTLSTISGLVTQVRVSAIDAQDVALLKGDPRMVRFIARAVATRQRGLPADIAIPLGASTLRISKGTSEEIARRARRRAGVHNARRRFVESELVADLAAQYRSRRGSELSDEEFDLRDFTAQLRQIPEFTAALRRMWPRLSPHELLHDLFGALPLIRAAGEGLLSEDECRLLERPRAMRLEDVAWTTADAALVDEAAALLGPRQSGKKVRRPERNEGGWPTGLDGSAAASLDRPADELVAYGHIVVDEVQDLSPMQLRMLSRRSLAGSMTIVGDIAQASGPWAPSSWDQILVHLAPRRPPHEVELTVSYRTPAEVIAAARPVLAAADVGLEAPRPVRRAGAVPVIETVESAELMASVVMAVRAEIDEVAPGHVAVLAPGSLLAEIDVALRSAGFDPCNPTVASGPGLAAALVLLDVTQANGLEFDATVVVEPVLVAEAGSPHVSSRGLRALYVAMTRPTRRLRLVGTRSMPALAAAAAAVAVIVTEEPADR
;
A
#
# COMPACT_ATOMS: atom_id res chain seq x y z
N MET A 1 -12.87 10.22 45.52
CA MET A 1 -11.83 11.18 45.98
C MET A 1 -10.42 10.76 45.53
N THR A 2 -10.14 9.48 45.44
CA THR A 2 -8.81 8.95 44.96
C THR A 2 -8.59 9.21 43.47
N GLU A 3 -9.57 8.94 42.64
CA GLU A 3 -9.53 9.10 41.18
C GLU A 3 -9.26 10.54 40.72
N SER A 4 -9.86 11.52 41.40
CA SER A 4 -9.63 12.96 41.15
C SER A 4 -8.18 13.39 41.42
N ARG A 5 -7.51 12.73 42.38
CA ARG A 5 -6.12 13.04 42.72
C ARG A 5 -5.14 12.43 41.69
N GLU A 6 -5.39 11.21 41.28
CA GLU A 6 -4.56 10.53 40.29
C GLU A 6 -4.62 11.22 38.91
N ILE A 7 -5.80 11.64 38.48
CA ILE A 7 -5.97 12.47 37.27
C ILE A 7 -5.20 13.80 37.40
N GLN A 8 -5.22 14.44 38.59
CA GLN A 8 -4.45 15.68 38.78
C GLN A 8 -2.94 15.45 38.75
N GLU A 9 -2.45 14.34 39.31
CA GLU A 9 -1.02 13.97 39.25
C GLU A 9 -0.55 13.73 37.80
N GLU A 10 -1.33 12.98 37.01
CA GLU A 10 -1.03 12.73 35.61
C GLU A 10 -1.17 13.99 34.76
N GLN A 11 -2.12 14.89 35.07
CA GLN A 11 -2.25 16.19 34.39
C GLN A 11 -1.02 17.07 34.65
N ALA A 12 -0.58 17.16 35.90
CA ALA A 12 0.62 17.92 36.25
C ALA A 12 1.89 17.38 35.59
N PHE A 13 1.95 16.04 35.39
CA PHE A 13 3.03 15.42 34.61
C PHE A 13 2.93 15.80 33.14
N LEU A 14 1.75 15.70 32.53
CA LEU A 14 1.51 16.03 31.13
C LEU A 14 1.83 17.48 30.83
N ASP A 15 1.49 18.39 31.71
CA ASP A 15 1.81 19.83 31.60
C ASP A 15 3.33 20.06 31.57
N ARG A 16 4.10 19.38 32.44
CA ARG A 16 5.56 19.42 32.42
C ARG A 16 6.14 18.85 31.13
N ALA A 17 5.61 17.74 30.65
CA ALA A 17 6.06 17.13 29.42
C ALA A 17 5.82 18.05 28.20
N HIS A 18 4.66 18.73 28.13
CA HIS A 18 4.39 19.73 27.10
C HIS A 18 5.33 20.93 27.19
N ALA A 19 5.62 21.43 28.39
CA ALA A 19 6.59 22.52 28.57
C ALA A 19 7.99 22.11 28.07
N SER A 20 8.45 20.90 28.36
CA SER A 20 9.72 20.37 27.88
C SER A 20 9.71 20.16 26.36
N LEU A 21 8.62 19.71 25.76
CA LEU A 21 8.47 19.61 24.31
C LEU A 21 8.62 20.98 23.61
N GLU A 22 8.03 22.03 24.18
CA GLU A 22 8.17 23.38 23.65
C GLU A 22 9.62 23.89 23.74
N ILE A 23 10.35 23.56 24.80
CA ILE A 23 11.78 23.86 24.91
C ILE A 23 12.55 23.14 23.78
N MET A 24 12.34 21.84 23.60
CA MET A 24 12.97 21.05 22.52
C MET A 24 12.66 21.63 21.13
N ARG A 25 11.44 22.11 20.90
CA ARG A 25 11.04 22.78 19.63
C ARG A 25 11.77 24.09 19.44
N ASN A 26 11.87 24.90 20.49
CA ASN A 26 12.58 26.18 20.44
C ASN A 26 14.08 26.00 20.20
N ASP A 27 14.69 24.99 20.81
CA ASP A 27 16.08 24.61 20.56
C ASP A 27 16.32 24.19 19.10
N ALA A 28 15.42 23.38 18.56
CA ALA A 28 15.48 22.96 17.16
C ALA A 28 15.31 24.15 16.19
N ARG A 29 14.43 25.13 16.51
CA ARG A 29 14.28 26.38 15.76
C ARG A 29 15.51 27.24 15.86
N ALA A 30 16.09 27.41 17.05
CA ALA A 30 17.30 28.19 17.25
C ALA A 30 18.48 27.64 16.44
N VAL A 31 18.63 26.32 16.35
CA VAL A 31 19.64 25.67 15.50
C VAL A 31 19.39 26.00 14.03
N LEU A 32 18.14 25.93 13.57
CA LEU A 32 17.76 26.24 12.19
C LEU A 32 18.03 27.68 11.85
N ASP A 33 17.61 28.63 12.70
CA ASP A 33 17.78 30.07 12.52
C ASP A 33 19.27 30.46 12.53
N GLY A 34 20.05 29.89 13.45
CA GLY A 34 21.50 30.11 13.51
C GLY A 34 22.26 29.66 12.26
N VAL A 35 21.76 28.61 11.58
CA VAL A 35 22.33 28.13 10.32
C VAL A 35 21.91 29.01 9.13
N ILE A 36 20.69 29.54 9.16
CA ILE A 36 20.17 30.45 8.13
C ILE A 36 20.90 31.82 8.21
N ASP A 37 21.14 32.35 9.40
CA ASP A 37 21.79 33.65 9.66
C ASP A 37 23.28 33.67 9.31
N THR A 38 23.98 32.54 9.29
CA THR A 38 25.42 32.48 8.95
C THR A 38 25.74 32.80 7.48
N GLY A 39 24.76 33.26 6.70
CA GLY A 39 24.95 33.91 5.40
C GLY A 39 25.31 32.97 4.23
N ARG A 40 25.13 33.46 3.00
CA ARG A 40 25.28 32.70 1.72
C ARG A 40 26.75 32.48 1.27
N GLY A 41 27.76 32.67 2.12
CA GLY A 41 29.19 32.48 1.83
C GLY A 41 29.71 31.10 2.25
N GLY A 42 30.81 30.63 1.65
CA GLY A 42 31.52 29.42 2.04
C GLY A 42 31.88 28.48 0.89
N THR A 43 32.76 27.50 1.15
CA THR A 43 33.18 26.46 0.23
C THR A 43 32.04 25.51 -0.08
N PHE A 44 32.18 24.69 -1.13
CA PHE A 44 31.19 23.64 -1.49
C PHE A 44 30.91 22.71 -0.30
N GLN A 45 31.93 22.35 0.46
CA GLN A 45 31.80 21.50 1.64
C GLN A 45 30.96 22.18 2.73
N SER A 46 31.20 23.44 3.05
CA SER A 46 30.43 24.21 4.05
C SER A 46 28.96 24.39 3.65
N ARG A 47 28.67 24.47 2.35
CA ARG A 47 27.27 24.51 1.85
C ARG A 47 26.58 23.17 2.01
N THR A 48 27.27 22.07 1.73
CA THR A 48 26.72 20.73 1.88
C THR A 48 26.45 20.39 3.36
N GLU A 49 27.36 20.71 4.25
CA GLU A 49 27.19 20.56 5.70
C GLU A 49 26.00 21.38 6.21
N ARG A 50 25.87 22.63 5.75
CA ARG A 50 24.71 23.47 6.07
C ARG A 50 23.39 22.91 5.59
N ASP A 51 23.32 22.44 4.33
CA ASP A 51 22.12 21.81 3.77
C ASP A 51 21.71 20.56 4.56
N ILE A 52 22.68 19.82 5.11
CA ILE A 52 22.42 18.67 5.97
C ILE A 52 21.82 19.11 7.30
N VAL A 53 22.41 20.14 7.95
CA VAL A 53 21.90 20.65 9.24
C VAL A 53 20.50 21.25 9.09
N VAL A 54 20.27 22.08 8.06
CA VAL A 54 18.93 22.63 7.77
C VAL A 54 17.89 21.51 7.60
N ARG A 55 18.23 20.51 6.80
CA ARG A 55 17.32 19.38 6.54
C ARG A 55 17.05 18.56 7.81
N SER A 56 18.08 18.30 8.61
CA SER A 56 17.91 17.56 9.87
C SER A 56 17.11 18.36 10.91
N SER A 57 17.29 19.70 10.97
CA SER A 57 16.53 20.56 11.87
C SER A 57 15.06 20.67 11.46
N LEU A 58 14.76 20.77 10.17
CA LEU A 58 13.39 20.75 9.66
C LEU A 58 12.70 19.42 9.95
N ALA A 59 13.36 18.29 9.66
CA ALA A 59 12.83 16.96 9.97
C ALA A 59 12.61 16.77 11.49
N ARG A 60 13.49 17.34 12.33
CA ARG A 60 13.31 17.31 13.78
C ARG A 60 12.12 18.15 14.24
N LEU A 61 11.90 19.32 13.65
CA LEU A 61 10.74 20.17 13.95
C LEU A 61 9.43 19.49 13.54
N GLU A 62 9.39 18.87 12.36
CA GLU A 62 8.25 18.05 11.92
C GLU A 62 7.99 16.89 12.88
N HIS A 63 9.03 16.17 13.30
CA HIS A 63 8.91 15.05 14.24
C HIS A 63 8.41 15.50 15.64
N LEU A 64 8.78 16.70 16.09
CA LEU A 64 8.32 17.25 17.36
C LEU A 64 6.90 17.85 17.27
N ASP A 65 6.28 17.93 16.10
CA ASP A 65 4.94 18.47 15.94
C ASP A 65 3.87 17.39 16.09
N VAL A 66 3.30 17.28 17.28
CA VAL A 66 2.21 16.34 17.60
C VAL A 66 0.82 16.94 17.35
N GLY A 67 0.71 18.22 16.97
CA GLY A 67 -0.57 18.89 16.78
C GLY A 67 -1.48 18.82 18.01
N ASP A 68 -2.75 18.46 17.78
CA ASP A 68 -3.77 18.26 18.81
C ASP A 68 -3.81 16.84 19.39
N GLN A 69 -2.86 15.96 19.05
CA GLN A 69 -2.86 14.57 19.49
C GLN A 69 -2.30 14.43 20.91
N ALA A 70 -2.74 13.39 21.61
CA ALA A 70 -2.24 13.05 22.93
C ALA A 70 -0.73 12.77 22.90
N LEU A 71 0.04 13.46 23.72
CA LEU A 71 1.49 13.30 23.82
C LEU A 71 1.87 11.97 24.50
N THR A 72 1.12 11.57 25.54
CA THR A 72 1.25 10.30 26.24
C THR A 72 -0.11 9.61 26.34
N PHE A 73 -0.11 8.28 26.34
CA PHE A 73 -1.33 7.46 26.41
C PHE A 73 -1.19 6.31 27.42
N GLY A 74 -0.01 6.15 28.03
CA GLY A 74 0.22 5.09 28.98
C GLY A 74 1.36 5.34 29.95
N ARG A 75 1.35 4.56 31.03
CA ARG A 75 2.42 4.52 32.02
C ARG A 75 2.62 3.08 32.47
N ILE A 76 3.87 2.70 32.72
CA ILE A 76 4.25 1.43 33.33
C ILE A 76 5.09 1.69 34.57
N ASP A 77 4.81 0.93 35.62
CA ASP A 77 5.63 0.87 36.82
C ASP A 77 6.33 -0.49 36.82
N VAL A 78 7.64 -0.47 36.68
CA VAL A 78 8.48 -1.69 36.56
C VAL A 78 9.10 -2.01 37.91
N ALA A 79 8.99 -3.27 38.33
CA ALA A 79 9.56 -3.74 39.58
C ALA A 79 11.09 -3.57 39.62
N ARG A 80 11.63 -3.09 40.75
CA ARG A 80 13.05 -3.07 41.04
C ARG A 80 13.31 -3.82 42.35
N THR A 81 14.38 -4.61 42.39
CA THR A 81 14.80 -5.33 43.58
C THR A 81 15.18 -4.31 44.65
N ASP A 82 14.52 -4.36 45.82
CA ASP A 82 14.74 -3.52 47.00
C ASP A 82 14.61 -1.98 46.80
N GLN A 83 13.90 -1.53 45.76
CA GLN A 83 13.65 -0.11 45.49
C GLN A 83 12.21 0.12 45.09
N ALA A 84 11.80 1.41 45.11
CA ALA A 84 10.51 1.79 44.55
C ALA A 84 10.45 1.45 43.04
N PRO A 85 9.27 1.09 42.51
CA PRO A 85 9.12 0.81 41.07
C PRO A 85 9.61 1.97 40.21
N GLU A 86 10.27 1.66 39.12
CA GLU A 86 10.68 2.65 38.13
C GLU A 86 9.50 2.97 37.22
N ILE A 87 9.24 4.26 37.03
CA ILE A 87 8.04 4.76 36.31
C ILE A 87 8.47 5.24 34.93
N PHE A 88 7.78 4.72 33.90
CA PHE A 88 7.93 5.18 32.51
C PHE A 88 6.58 5.59 31.94
N HIS A 89 6.49 6.82 31.48
CA HIS A 89 5.34 7.26 30.68
C HIS A 89 5.60 6.95 29.22
N ILE A 90 4.64 6.31 28.56
CA ILE A 90 4.72 5.87 27.19
C ILE A 90 3.93 6.85 26.30
N GLY A 91 4.58 7.32 25.25
CA GLY A 91 3.96 8.28 24.35
C GLY A 91 4.38 8.11 22.90
N ARG A 92 3.96 9.06 22.06
CA ARG A 92 4.18 9.02 20.61
C ARG A 92 5.62 9.33 20.21
N LEU A 93 6.29 10.14 21.00
CA LEU A 93 7.67 10.53 20.80
C LEU A 93 8.39 10.66 22.16
N ALA A 94 9.71 10.56 22.09
CA ALA A 94 10.53 10.76 23.26
C ALA A 94 10.61 12.26 23.63
N VAL A 95 10.30 12.58 24.91
CA VAL A 95 10.45 13.90 25.47
C VAL A 95 11.41 13.81 26.66
N SER A 96 12.41 14.69 26.69
CA SER A 96 13.35 14.79 27.79
C SER A 96 13.24 16.18 28.44
N ASP A 97 13.54 16.24 29.71
CA ASP A 97 13.68 17.50 30.44
C ASP A 97 14.97 18.26 30.01
N PRO A 98 15.18 19.50 30.45
CA PRO A 98 16.41 20.26 30.15
C PRO A 98 17.71 19.60 30.65
N ASN A 99 17.63 18.63 31.58
CA ASN A 99 18.76 17.87 32.08
C ASN A 99 18.98 16.57 31.28
N LEU A 100 18.23 16.37 30.19
CA LEU A 100 18.22 15.17 29.33
C LEU A 100 17.65 13.90 30.03
N GLU A 101 16.93 14.06 31.15
CA GLU A 101 16.21 12.94 31.74
C GLU A 101 14.92 12.65 30.95
N PRO A 102 14.65 11.37 30.61
CA PRO A 102 13.47 11.02 29.84
C PRO A 102 12.20 11.22 30.66
N LEU A 103 11.32 12.11 30.21
CA LEU A 103 9.96 12.27 30.74
C LEU A 103 9.00 11.31 30.05
N ILE A 104 9.01 11.26 28.73
CA ILE A 104 8.19 10.38 27.93
C ILE A 104 9.09 9.49 27.10
N VAL A 105 8.82 8.20 27.13
CA VAL A 105 9.48 7.19 26.32
C VAL A 105 8.66 6.95 25.06
N ASP A 106 9.34 6.92 23.91
CA ASP A 106 8.72 6.58 22.64
C ASP A 106 8.19 5.13 22.69
N TRP A 107 6.97 4.92 22.24
CA TRP A 107 6.29 3.62 22.24
C TRP A 107 7.08 2.52 21.49
N ARG A 108 7.93 2.91 20.54
CA ARG A 108 8.77 2.02 19.74
C ARG A 108 9.99 1.50 20.51
N ALA A 109 10.37 2.16 21.58
CA ALA A 109 11.53 1.77 22.38
C ALA A 109 11.31 0.41 23.07
N PRO A 110 12.39 -0.40 23.25
CA PRO A 110 12.27 -1.71 23.90
C PRO A 110 11.66 -1.66 25.30
N VAL A 111 11.93 -0.60 26.07
CA VAL A 111 11.38 -0.44 27.44
C VAL A 111 9.85 -0.27 27.45
N ALA A 112 9.24 0.12 26.33
CA ALA A 112 7.78 0.22 26.19
C ALA A 112 7.11 -1.13 25.84
N GLU A 113 7.86 -2.16 25.48
CA GLU A 113 7.33 -3.47 25.08
C GLU A 113 6.41 -4.11 26.12
N PRO A 114 6.71 -4.09 27.45
CA PRO A 114 5.84 -4.64 28.45
C PRO A 114 4.47 -3.96 28.55
N PHE A 115 4.35 -2.68 28.15
CA PHE A 115 3.06 -2.00 28.09
C PHE A 115 2.04 -2.71 27.19
N TYR A 116 2.52 -3.36 26.10
CA TYR A 116 1.67 -4.06 25.12
C TYR A 116 1.56 -5.56 25.39
N ARG A 117 2.64 -6.19 25.92
CA ARG A 117 2.76 -7.64 26.00
C ARG A 117 2.51 -8.24 27.37
N ALA A 118 2.65 -7.49 28.46
CA ALA A 118 2.44 -8.00 29.78
C ALA A 118 1.01 -8.53 29.95
N THR A 119 0.90 -9.69 30.58
CA THR A 119 -0.38 -10.35 30.92
C THR A 119 -0.34 -10.80 32.36
N GLY A 120 -1.50 -11.12 32.96
CA GLY A 120 -1.54 -11.66 34.33
C GLY A 120 -0.74 -12.95 34.52
N LEU A 121 -0.48 -13.72 33.43
CA LEU A 121 0.36 -14.94 33.45
C LEU A 121 1.84 -14.65 33.19
N ASP A 122 2.15 -13.57 32.49
CA ASP A 122 3.51 -13.11 32.16
C ASP A 122 3.60 -11.59 32.36
N PRO A 123 3.83 -11.12 33.60
CA PRO A 123 3.86 -9.69 33.93
C PRO A 123 5.03 -8.92 33.31
N GLN A 124 6.05 -9.60 32.79
CA GLN A 124 7.27 -9.00 32.22
C GLN A 124 7.95 -7.95 33.13
N GLY A 125 7.87 -8.15 34.44
CA GLY A 125 8.42 -7.24 35.42
C GLY A 125 7.54 -6.02 35.76
N LEU A 126 6.33 -5.93 35.23
CA LEU A 126 5.40 -4.86 35.60
C LEU A 126 4.76 -5.10 36.98
N VAL A 127 4.64 -4.02 37.74
CA VAL A 127 3.79 -3.93 38.95
C VAL A 127 2.43 -3.34 38.57
N ARG A 128 2.45 -2.34 37.69
CA ARG A 128 1.24 -1.65 37.24
C ARG A 128 1.40 -1.21 35.78
N ARG A 129 0.31 -1.35 35.05
CA ARG A 129 0.09 -0.70 33.74
C ARG A 129 -1.08 0.28 33.88
N ARG A 130 -0.87 1.52 33.48
CA ARG A 130 -1.89 2.57 33.48
C ARG A 130 -2.16 3.03 32.07
N HIS A 131 -3.41 2.98 31.63
CA HIS A 131 -3.88 3.61 30.41
C HIS A 131 -4.38 5.01 30.73
N LEU A 132 -3.92 5.99 29.93
CA LEU A 132 -4.28 7.41 30.06
C LEU A 132 -5.22 7.79 28.93
N ALA A 133 -6.45 8.17 29.27
CA ALA A 133 -7.36 8.78 28.33
C ALA A 133 -7.09 10.29 28.32
N VAL A 134 -6.50 10.79 27.21
CA VAL A 134 -6.14 12.18 27.04
C VAL A 134 -6.92 12.76 25.86
N ASP A 135 -7.57 13.88 26.05
CA ASP A 135 -8.18 14.69 25.00
C ASP A 135 -7.34 15.96 24.79
N LYS A 136 -6.63 16.02 23.65
CA LYS A 136 -5.66 17.09 23.35
C LYS A 136 -4.56 17.18 24.43
N ARG A 137 -4.73 18.08 25.41
CA ARG A 137 -3.80 18.29 26.52
C ARG A 137 -4.41 18.02 27.90
N ILE A 138 -5.62 17.44 27.95
CA ILE A 138 -6.37 17.21 29.18
C ILE A 138 -6.50 15.72 29.44
N VAL A 139 -6.08 15.27 30.61
CA VAL A 139 -6.31 13.90 31.08
C VAL A 139 -7.76 13.79 31.50
N VAL A 140 -8.56 13.00 30.77
CA VAL A 140 -10.00 12.82 31.01
C VAL A 140 -10.31 11.52 31.75
N GLY A 141 -9.36 10.62 31.92
CA GLY A 141 -9.53 9.38 32.68
C GLY A 141 -8.23 8.57 32.77
N VAL A 142 -8.18 7.71 33.77
CA VAL A 142 -7.10 6.75 34.01
C VAL A 142 -7.68 5.37 34.27
N GLU A 143 -7.03 4.33 33.79
CA GLU A 143 -7.42 2.93 34.01
C GLU A 143 -6.16 2.13 34.40
N ASP A 144 -6.17 1.52 35.57
CA ASP A 144 -5.04 0.80 36.15
C ASP A 144 -5.23 -0.71 36.10
N GLU A 145 -4.22 -1.41 35.67
CA GLU A 145 -4.08 -2.85 35.74
C GLU A 145 -2.86 -3.18 36.63
N PHE A 146 -3.09 -3.97 37.68
CA PHE A 146 -2.05 -4.38 38.61
C PHE A 146 -1.64 -5.82 38.34
N PHE A 147 -0.34 -6.07 38.36
CA PHE A 147 0.26 -7.39 38.21
C PHE A 147 0.73 -7.88 39.57
N ALA A 148 0.28 -9.07 39.98
CA ALA A 148 0.72 -9.67 41.25
C ALA A 148 2.16 -10.18 41.13
N GLU A 149 2.96 -10.05 42.21
CA GLU A 149 4.23 -10.77 42.31
C GLU A 149 3.98 -12.29 42.23
N ALA A 150 4.86 -13.00 41.50
CA ALA A 150 4.78 -14.44 41.28
C ALA A 150 4.94 -15.16 42.65
N GLY A 151 3.86 -15.40 43.37
CA GLY A 151 3.88 -16.04 44.70
C GLY A 151 2.51 -16.33 45.30
N ASP A 152 1.49 -15.54 45.01
CA ASP A 152 0.14 -15.75 45.55
C ASP A 152 -0.87 -15.90 44.39
N GLY A 153 -1.38 -17.13 44.26
CA GLY A 153 -2.31 -17.54 43.20
C GLY A 153 -3.71 -16.91 43.31
N GLN A 154 -3.80 -15.61 43.57
CA GLN A 154 -5.06 -14.86 43.49
C GLN A 154 -4.84 -13.55 42.72
N THR A 155 -5.13 -13.61 41.43
CA THR A 155 -5.26 -12.42 40.59
C THR A 155 -6.42 -11.58 41.06
N ARG A 156 -6.16 -10.50 41.80
CA ARG A 156 -7.17 -9.45 42.06
C ARG A 156 -7.03 -8.37 41.01
N ALA A 157 -7.70 -8.56 39.87
CA ALA A 157 -8.07 -7.44 39.03
C ALA A 157 -9.20 -6.68 39.76
N HIS A 158 -8.92 -5.48 40.27
CA HIS A 158 -9.93 -4.55 40.67
C HIS A 158 -10.12 -3.51 39.56
N PRO A 159 -11.14 -3.61 38.73
CA PRO A 159 -11.57 -2.47 37.93
C PRO A 159 -12.29 -1.51 38.89
N THR A 160 -11.69 -0.37 39.18
CA THR A 160 -12.42 0.76 39.77
C THR A 160 -13.12 1.52 38.64
N VAL A 161 -14.24 0.97 38.20
CA VAL A 161 -15.25 1.74 37.48
C VAL A 161 -16.35 2.03 38.50
N GLY A 162 -16.59 3.29 38.83
CA GLY A 162 -17.74 3.70 39.58
C GLY A 162 -19.03 3.45 38.80
N GLY A 163 -19.78 2.44 39.20
CA GLY A 163 -21.07 2.07 38.63
C GLY A 163 -21.48 0.67 39.10
N GLU A 164 -22.42 0.60 40.02
CA GLU A 164 -23.02 -0.63 40.54
C GLU A 164 -23.57 -1.50 39.38
N GLY A 165 -23.11 -2.75 39.28
CA GLY A 165 -23.62 -3.73 38.35
C GLY A 165 -23.02 -5.10 38.63
N GLU A 166 -23.75 -5.92 39.38
CA GLU A 166 -23.42 -7.29 39.75
C GLU A 166 -23.31 -8.23 38.54
N GLY A 167 -22.32 -9.12 38.58
CA GLY A 167 -22.43 -10.47 38.02
C GLY A 167 -22.00 -10.67 36.57
N LEU A 168 -20.72 -11.02 36.37
CA LEU A 168 -20.31 -11.90 35.27
C LEU A 168 -19.17 -12.76 35.81
N GLU A 169 -19.51 -13.91 36.37
CA GLU A 169 -18.60 -15.03 36.58
C GLU A 169 -18.32 -15.72 35.22
N ASP A 170 -17.05 -16.07 35.05
CA ASP A 170 -16.55 -17.12 34.19
C ASP A 170 -16.41 -16.86 32.69
N VAL A 171 -15.37 -16.11 32.29
CA VAL A 171 -14.50 -16.47 31.13
C VAL A 171 -13.08 -15.96 31.39
N GLY A 172 -12.14 -16.88 31.61
CA GLY A 172 -10.74 -16.58 31.84
C GLY A 172 -9.99 -16.05 30.60
N PHE A 173 -10.12 -14.76 30.37
CA PHE A 173 -9.21 -14.00 29.53
C PHE A 173 -9.08 -12.59 30.12
N ALA A 174 -8.04 -12.35 30.91
CA ALA A 174 -7.61 -11.02 31.30
C ALA A 174 -6.99 -10.33 30.07
N LEU A 175 -7.84 -9.76 29.23
CA LEU A 175 -7.45 -8.75 28.24
C LEU A 175 -7.28 -7.43 29.00
N GLY A 176 -6.22 -6.69 28.75
CA GLY A 176 -6.04 -5.32 29.26
C GLY A 176 -7.31 -4.50 29.01
N GLY A 177 -7.79 -3.85 30.03
CA GLY A 177 -9.05 -3.13 30.23
C GLY A 177 -9.91 -2.88 28.99
N PRO A 178 -11.02 -3.59 28.79
CA PRO A 178 -11.91 -3.35 27.66
C PRO A 178 -12.52 -1.93 27.66
N GLY A 179 -12.51 -1.24 28.78
CA GLY A 179 -13.08 0.10 28.94
C GLY A 179 -12.33 1.20 28.18
N ALA A 180 -11.00 1.25 28.27
CA ALA A 180 -10.19 2.25 27.56
C ALA A 180 -10.23 2.03 26.04
N LEU A 181 -10.18 0.78 25.60
CA LEU A 181 -10.33 0.41 24.19
C LEU A 181 -11.71 0.79 23.66
N LEU A 182 -12.79 0.43 24.38
CA LEU A 182 -14.16 0.75 24.00
C LEU A 182 -14.42 2.26 24.02
N ALA A 183 -13.83 3.00 24.98
CA ALA A 183 -13.90 4.46 25.03
C ALA A 183 -13.13 5.13 23.88
N ALA A 184 -11.98 4.59 23.48
CA ALA A 184 -11.21 5.06 22.31
C ALA A 184 -11.96 4.77 21.00
N LEU A 185 -12.51 3.57 20.84
CA LEU A 185 -13.33 3.18 19.68
C LEU A 185 -14.65 3.96 19.62
N GLY A 186 -15.24 4.32 20.78
CA GLY A 186 -16.45 5.15 20.86
C GLY A 186 -16.22 6.60 20.47
N ARG A 187 -15.01 7.14 20.66
CA ARG A 187 -14.61 8.51 20.28
C ARG A 187 -14.20 8.65 18.82
N ALA A 188 -13.91 7.57 18.12
CA ALA A 188 -13.55 7.56 16.69
C ALA A 188 -14.75 7.91 15.75
N ARG A 189 -15.64 8.80 16.21
CA ARG A 189 -16.87 9.21 15.50
C ARG A 189 -16.63 10.18 14.33
N THR A 190 -15.39 10.51 14.00
CA THR A 190 -15.08 11.56 13.01
C THR A 190 -14.61 11.00 11.65
N GLY A 191 -14.77 9.69 11.38
CA GLY A 191 -14.30 9.08 10.12
C GLY A 191 -12.79 9.12 9.94
N GLN A 192 -12.03 9.60 10.91
CA GLN A 192 -10.57 9.53 10.98
C GLN A 192 -10.16 8.36 11.87
N MET A 193 -9.12 7.64 11.45
CA MET A 193 -8.52 6.59 12.25
C MET A 193 -7.98 7.23 13.54
N GLY A 194 -8.74 7.09 14.62
CA GLY A 194 -8.36 7.60 15.95
C GLY A 194 -7.06 6.96 16.42
N ASP A 195 -6.62 7.44 17.56
CA ASP A 195 -5.39 7.01 18.21
C ASP A 195 -5.38 5.50 18.51
N ILE A 196 -4.73 4.72 17.64
CA ILE A 196 -4.66 3.26 17.75
C ILE A 196 -3.45 2.84 18.59
N ILE A 197 -2.43 3.70 18.74
CA ILE A 197 -1.16 3.32 19.39
C ILE A 197 -1.40 2.84 20.84
N GLY A 198 -2.29 3.49 21.58
CA GLY A 198 -2.61 3.10 22.94
C GLY A 198 -3.44 1.81 23.05
N THR A 199 -3.95 1.29 21.93
CA THR A 199 -4.85 0.13 21.88
C THR A 199 -4.28 -1.08 21.16
N ILE A 200 -2.99 -1.04 20.82
CA ILE A 200 -2.28 -2.17 20.19
C ILE A 200 -2.32 -3.36 21.17
N GLN A 201 -2.81 -4.49 20.67
CA GLN A 201 -2.89 -5.73 21.42
C GLN A 201 -1.62 -6.57 21.26
N LYS A 202 -1.43 -7.54 22.14
CA LYS A 202 -0.25 -8.42 22.17
C LYS A 202 0.03 -9.04 20.78
N GLU A 203 -0.98 -9.63 20.13
CA GLU A 203 -0.82 -10.23 18.80
C GLU A 203 -0.38 -9.21 17.74
N GLN A 204 -0.87 -7.98 17.82
CA GLN A 204 -0.49 -6.91 16.92
C GLN A 204 0.95 -6.41 17.20
N ASP A 205 1.33 -6.26 18.47
CA ASP A 205 2.67 -5.85 18.87
C ASP A 205 3.74 -6.87 18.45
N GLU A 206 3.45 -8.17 18.56
CA GLU A 206 4.33 -9.23 18.08
C GLU A 206 4.64 -9.11 16.58
N ILE A 207 3.62 -8.78 15.79
CA ILE A 207 3.77 -8.54 14.34
C ILE A 207 4.54 -7.25 14.07
N ILE A 208 4.22 -6.17 14.78
CA ILE A 208 4.87 -4.87 14.60
C ILE A 208 6.37 -4.98 14.85
N ARG A 209 6.77 -5.68 15.92
CA ARG A 209 8.17 -5.83 16.33
C ARG A 209 8.90 -7.02 15.69
N ALA A 210 8.23 -7.81 14.86
CA ALA A 210 8.89 -8.92 14.15
C ALA A 210 10.07 -8.42 13.31
N GLY A 211 11.10 -9.27 13.12
CA GLY A 211 12.35 -8.90 12.43
C GLY A 211 12.17 -8.35 11.01
N LEU A 212 13.13 -7.56 10.56
CA LEU A 212 13.10 -6.91 9.22
C LEU A 212 13.28 -7.90 8.07
N GLN A 213 13.96 -9.03 8.29
CA GLN A 213 14.44 -9.88 7.19
C GLN A 213 13.40 -10.89 6.72
N GLY A 214 13.30 -11.07 5.38
CA GLY A 214 12.39 -12.03 4.75
C GLY A 214 11.00 -11.45 4.52
N ILE A 215 10.04 -12.33 4.22
CA ILE A 215 8.64 -11.97 4.01
C ILE A 215 7.85 -12.30 5.27
N LEU A 216 7.23 -11.31 5.87
CA LEU A 216 6.22 -11.47 6.90
C LEU A 216 4.84 -11.45 6.23
N VAL A 217 4.09 -12.52 6.43
CA VAL A 217 2.70 -12.67 5.97
C VAL A 217 1.78 -12.40 7.16
N VAL A 218 0.85 -11.48 7.02
CA VAL A 218 -0.15 -11.17 8.03
C VAL A 218 -1.53 -11.47 7.46
N GLN A 219 -2.08 -12.63 7.86
CA GLN A 219 -3.46 -12.99 7.60
C GLN A 219 -4.36 -12.36 8.65
N GLY A 220 -5.48 -11.77 8.26
CA GLY A 220 -6.44 -11.28 9.23
C GLY A 220 -7.79 -10.99 8.60
N GLY A 221 -8.86 -11.34 9.28
CA GLY A 221 -10.22 -11.09 8.82
C GLY A 221 -10.63 -9.61 8.89
N PRO A 222 -11.90 -9.29 8.62
CA PRO A 222 -12.45 -7.95 8.70
C PRO A 222 -12.32 -7.37 10.12
N GLY A 223 -11.92 -6.09 10.22
CA GLY A 223 -11.85 -5.38 11.49
C GLY A 223 -10.75 -5.81 12.46
N THR A 224 -9.79 -6.67 12.05
CA THR A 224 -8.67 -7.12 12.90
C THR A 224 -7.54 -6.11 13.01
N GLY A 225 -7.59 -5.00 12.25
CA GLY A 225 -6.57 -3.95 12.30
C GLY A 225 -5.35 -4.20 11.41
N LYS A 226 -5.44 -5.05 10.39
CA LYS A 226 -4.36 -5.37 9.42
C LYS A 226 -3.56 -4.15 8.96
N THR A 227 -4.25 -3.17 8.40
CA THR A 227 -3.66 -1.94 7.87
C THR A 227 -2.95 -1.13 8.96
N ALA A 228 -3.56 -1.05 10.16
CA ALA A 228 -2.97 -0.37 11.30
C ALA A 228 -1.65 -1.05 11.72
N VAL A 229 -1.66 -2.37 11.83
CA VAL A 229 -0.45 -3.17 12.13
C VAL A 229 0.63 -2.94 11.07
N ALA A 230 0.26 -2.93 9.78
CA ALA A 230 1.19 -2.68 8.69
C ALA A 230 1.86 -1.31 8.77
N LEU A 231 1.09 -0.26 9.10
CA LEU A 231 1.58 1.11 9.28
C LEU A 231 2.49 1.25 10.50
N HIS A 232 2.04 0.74 11.65
CA HIS A 232 2.84 0.77 12.88
C HIS A 232 4.13 -0.01 12.72
N ARG A 233 4.09 -1.15 11.99
CA ARG A 233 5.30 -1.89 11.67
C ARG A 233 6.25 -1.10 10.77
N ALA A 234 5.75 -0.40 9.74
CA ALA A 234 6.59 0.46 8.92
C ALA A 234 7.30 1.53 9.77
N ALA A 235 6.55 2.18 10.67
CA ALA A 235 7.08 3.17 11.63
C ALA A 235 8.11 2.55 12.59
N TYR A 236 7.81 1.37 13.15
CA TYR A 236 8.73 0.65 14.03
C TYR A 236 10.04 0.26 13.33
N LEU A 237 9.95 -0.25 12.08
CA LEU A 237 11.14 -0.64 11.31
C LEU A 237 12.00 0.57 10.93
N LEU A 238 11.40 1.70 10.57
CA LEU A 238 12.13 2.95 10.32
C LEU A 238 12.84 3.45 11.57
N TYR A 239 12.20 3.36 12.73
CA TYR A 239 12.80 3.73 14.00
C TYR A 239 13.97 2.81 14.38
N THR A 240 13.76 1.49 14.34
CA THR A 240 14.73 0.49 14.82
C THR A 240 15.88 0.26 13.83
N HIS A 241 15.59 0.31 12.53
CA HIS A 241 16.55 0.06 11.44
C HIS A 241 16.83 1.33 10.63
N ARG A 242 16.94 2.45 11.31
CA ARG A 242 17.05 3.79 10.73
C ARG A 242 18.13 3.89 9.65
N PHE A 243 19.37 3.49 9.95
CA PHE A 243 20.51 3.65 9.04
C PHE A 243 20.35 2.98 7.67
N PRO A 244 19.91 1.71 7.55
CA PRO A 244 19.69 1.13 6.24
C PRO A 244 18.44 1.67 5.55
N LEU A 245 17.34 1.91 6.27
CA LEU A 245 16.06 2.28 5.69
C LEU A 245 15.94 3.74 5.31
N GLU A 246 16.60 4.68 6.01
CA GLU A 246 16.66 6.09 5.58
C GLU A 246 17.27 6.27 4.18
N ARG A 247 18.24 5.42 3.82
CA ARG A 247 18.90 5.49 2.50
C ARG A 247 18.16 4.72 1.43
N GLN A 248 17.51 3.62 1.79
CA GLN A 248 16.85 2.68 0.88
C GLN A 248 15.35 2.95 0.76
N GLY A 249 14.75 3.64 1.72
CA GLY A 249 13.33 3.94 1.79
C GLY A 249 12.46 2.73 2.16
N VAL A 250 11.26 3.03 2.64
CA VAL A 250 10.17 2.08 2.83
C VAL A 250 9.07 2.43 1.84
N LEU A 251 8.61 1.43 1.09
CA LEU A 251 7.47 1.57 0.18
C LEU A 251 6.24 0.96 0.83
N MET A 252 5.14 1.70 0.85
CA MET A 252 3.82 1.16 1.15
C MET A 252 2.94 1.17 -0.09
N VAL A 253 2.42 0.01 -0.43
CA VAL A 253 1.51 -0.19 -1.57
C VAL A 253 0.11 -0.42 -1.05
N GLY A 254 -0.81 0.46 -1.45
CA GLY A 254 -2.21 0.36 -1.13
C GLY A 254 -3.08 0.00 -2.34
N PRO A 255 -4.33 -0.45 -2.10
CA PRO A 255 -5.23 -0.91 -3.14
C PRO A 255 -5.67 0.20 -4.11
N ASN A 256 -5.86 1.41 -3.62
CA ASN A 256 -6.37 2.52 -4.41
C ASN A 256 -5.88 3.89 -3.90
N PRO A 257 -6.00 4.98 -4.70
CA PRO A 257 -5.53 6.31 -4.31
C PRO A 257 -6.31 6.94 -3.13
N LEU A 258 -7.57 6.56 -2.91
CA LEU A 258 -8.38 7.06 -1.79
C LEU A 258 -7.84 6.53 -0.48
N PHE A 259 -7.54 5.23 -0.43
CA PHE A 259 -6.88 4.58 0.68
C PHE A 259 -5.53 5.22 1.02
N LEU A 260 -4.71 5.52 0.00
CA LEU A 260 -3.42 6.16 0.22
C LEU A 260 -3.53 7.58 0.80
N ARG A 261 -4.50 8.38 0.35
CA ARG A 261 -4.79 9.70 0.95
C ARG A 261 -5.19 9.60 2.43
N TYR A 262 -5.96 8.58 2.75
CA TYR A 262 -6.32 8.28 4.14
C TYR A 262 -5.06 7.94 4.98
N ILE A 263 -4.20 7.06 4.48
CA ILE A 263 -2.94 6.70 5.12
C ILE A 263 -1.99 7.90 5.28
N GLU A 264 -1.93 8.78 4.27
CA GLU A 264 -1.10 10.00 4.30
C GLU A 264 -1.45 10.91 5.49
N GLN A 265 -2.71 10.95 5.89
CA GLN A 265 -3.15 11.69 7.08
C GLN A 265 -2.76 11.01 8.40
N VAL A 266 -2.59 9.69 8.40
CA VAL A 266 -2.26 8.89 9.60
C VAL A 266 -0.75 8.84 9.87
N LEU A 267 0.09 8.76 8.83
CA LEU A 267 1.55 8.62 8.97
C LEU A 267 2.22 9.71 9.83
N PRO A 268 1.89 11.01 9.69
CA PRO A 268 2.47 12.04 10.56
C PRO A 268 2.15 11.81 12.04
N SER A 269 0.98 11.24 12.34
CA SER A 269 0.60 10.90 13.73
C SER A 269 1.47 9.79 14.33
N LEU A 270 2.16 9.01 13.49
CA LEU A 270 3.11 8.00 13.89
C LEU A 270 4.56 8.51 13.98
N GLY A 271 4.77 9.81 13.68
CA GLY A 271 6.08 10.46 13.71
C GLY A 271 6.99 10.11 12.54
N GLU A 272 6.44 9.61 11.41
CA GLU A 272 7.25 9.13 10.28
C GLU A 272 6.97 9.89 8.98
N THR A 273 8.04 10.37 8.34
CA THR A 273 8.01 11.05 7.05
C THR A 273 8.75 10.28 5.95
N GLY A 274 9.38 9.14 6.29
CA GLY A 274 10.25 8.36 5.40
C GLY A 274 9.55 7.26 4.59
N VAL A 275 8.22 7.20 4.56
CA VAL A 275 7.44 6.19 3.84
C VAL A 275 6.97 6.73 2.49
N THR A 276 7.30 6.02 1.42
CA THR A 276 6.76 6.32 0.07
C THR A 276 5.42 5.59 -0.11
N LEU A 277 4.35 6.33 -0.34
CA LEU A 277 3.02 5.78 -0.61
C LEU A 277 2.79 5.65 -2.12
N SER A 278 2.31 4.50 -2.58
CA SER A 278 1.98 4.31 -4.00
C SER A 278 0.92 3.24 -4.20
N THR A 279 0.16 3.34 -5.28
CA THR A 279 -0.57 2.20 -5.84
C THR A 279 0.36 1.40 -6.75
N ILE A 280 -0.05 0.19 -7.15
CA ILE A 280 0.71 -0.61 -8.13
C ILE A 280 0.95 0.17 -9.42
N SER A 281 -0.07 0.81 -9.97
CA SER A 281 0.06 1.62 -11.19
C SER A 281 0.92 2.87 -10.99
N GLY A 282 0.88 3.47 -9.80
CA GLY A 282 1.69 4.64 -9.43
C GLY A 282 3.20 4.37 -9.38
N LEU A 283 3.61 3.11 -9.24
CA LEU A 283 5.02 2.72 -9.29
C LEU A 283 5.64 2.85 -10.70
N VAL A 284 4.82 3.03 -11.73
CA VAL A 284 5.26 3.27 -13.11
C VAL A 284 4.83 4.68 -13.50
N THR A 285 5.70 5.65 -13.22
CA THR A 285 5.41 7.09 -13.34
C THR A 285 4.96 7.57 -14.71
N GLN A 286 5.25 6.81 -15.77
CA GLN A 286 4.89 7.14 -17.16
C GLN A 286 3.58 6.51 -17.62
N VAL A 287 2.88 5.74 -16.77
CA VAL A 287 1.59 5.12 -17.07
C VAL A 287 0.48 5.92 -16.38
N ARG A 288 -0.24 6.71 -17.16
CA ARG A 288 -1.49 7.32 -16.68
C ARG A 288 -2.63 6.35 -16.96
N VAL A 289 -3.11 5.66 -15.92
CA VAL A 289 -4.27 4.79 -16.04
C VAL A 289 -5.50 5.62 -16.38
N SER A 290 -6.15 5.31 -17.49
CA SER A 290 -7.34 6.01 -17.99
C SER A 290 -8.43 5.05 -18.49
N ALA A 291 -8.18 3.74 -18.42
CA ALA A 291 -9.12 2.71 -18.83
C ALA A 291 -9.13 1.53 -17.83
N ILE A 292 -10.19 0.73 -17.93
CA ILE A 292 -10.38 -0.51 -17.19
C ILE A 292 -10.42 -1.65 -18.22
N ASP A 293 -9.65 -2.72 -17.95
CA ASP A 293 -9.70 -3.92 -18.79
C ASP A 293 -10.99 -4.71 -18.54
N ALA A 294 -11.51 -5.36 -19.58
CA ALA A 294 -12.43 -6.45 -19.39
C ALA A 294 -11.77 -7.57 -18.57
N GLN A 295 -12.57 -8.36 -17.85
CA GLN A 295 -12.06 -9.33 -16.86
C GLN A 295 -11.12 -10.37 -17.49
N ASP A 296 -11.45 -10.90 -18.64
CA ASP A 296 -10.66 -11.86 -19.40
C ASP A 296 -9.31 -11.29 -19.87
N VAL A 297 -9.32 -10.03 -20.30
CA VAL A 297 -8.10 -9.27 -20.65
C VAL A 297 -7.23 -9.03 -19.42
N ALA A 298 -7.82 -8.62 -18.31
CA ALA A 298 -7.10 -8.41 -17.04
C ALA A 298 -6.46 -9.71 -16.52
N LEU A 299 -7.20 -10.84 -16.60
CA LEU A 299 -6.67 -12.16 -16.28
C LEU A 299 -5.48 -12.51 -17.18
N LEU A 300 -5.62 -12.34 -18.48
CA LEU A 300 -4.54 -12.66 -19.41
C LEU A 300 -3.30 -11.80 -19.20
N LYS A 301 -3.45 -10.49 -19.02
CA LYS A 301 -2.33 -9.56 -18.76
C LYS A 301 -1.63 -9.83 -17.42
N GLY A 302 -2.36 -10.33 -16.43
CA GLY A 302 -1.81 -10.70 -15.12
C GLY A 302 -1.12 -12.08 -15.08
N ASP A 303 -1.25 -12.89 -16.12
CA ASP A 303 -0.75 -14.27 -16.20
C ASP A 303 0.79 -14.33 -16.20
N PRO A 304 1.43 -15.25 -15.46
CA PRO A 304 2.88 -15.46 -15.48
C PRO A 304 3.46 -15.72 -16.88
N ARG A 305 2.67 -16.25 -17.82
CA ARG A 305 3.06 -16.45 -19.22
C ARG A 305 3.47 -15.14 -19.90
N MET A 306 2.96 -14.00 -19.42
CA MET A 306 3.34 -12.67 -19.94
C MET A 306 4.81 -12.36 -19.80
N VAL A 307 5.51 -12.92 -18.81
CA VAL A 307 6.98 -12.79 -18.69
C VAL A 307 7.67 -13.28 -19.96
N ARG A 308 7.29 -14.47 -20.44
CA ARG A 308 7.87 -15.08 -21.65
C ARG A 308 7.35 -14.39 -22.91
N PHE A 309 6.10 -13.97 -22.92
CA PHE A 309 5.48 -13.24 -24.01
C PHE A 309 6.22 -11.91 -24.28
N ILE A 310 6.43 -11.08 -23.25
CA ILE A 310 7.15 -9.80 -23.37
C ILE A 310 8.63 -10.04 -23.75
N ALA A 311 9.29 -11.06 -23.18
CA ALA A 311 10.67 -11.40 -23.53
C ALA A 311 10.80 -11.76 -25.02
N ARG A 312 9.82 -12.50 -25.58
CA ARG A 312 9.78 -12.80 -27.03
C ARG A 312 9.49 -11.56 -27.86
N ALA A 313 8.59 -10.69 -27.42
CA ALA A 313 8.33 -9.41 -28.08
C ALA A 313 9.60 -8.55 -28.20
N VAL A 314 10.44 -8.52 -27.16
CA VAL A 314 11.77 -7.87 -27.20
C VAL A 314 12.70 -8.62 -28.19
N ALA A 315 12.71 -9.95 -28.16
CA ALA A 315 13.57 -10.76 -29.04
C ALA A 315 13.24 -10.58 -30.51
N THR A 316 11.97 -10.38 -30.89
CA THR A 316 11.59 -10.11 -32.31
C THR A 316 12.17 -8.81 -32.86
N ARG A 317 12.58 -7.89 -31.97
CA ARG A 317 13.22 -6.62 -32.31
C ARG A 317 14.75 -6.74 -32.43
N GLN A 318 15.30 -7.92 -32.17
CA GLN A 318 16.74 -8.25 -32.19
C GLN A 318 17.04 -9.16 -33.39
N ARG A 319 17.25 -8.59 -34.56
CA ARG A 319 17.35 -9.35 -35.82
C ARG A 319 18.44 -8.86 -36.70
N GLY A 320 18.92 -9.72 -37.64
CA GLY A 320 19.76 -9.33 -38.74
C GLY A 320 19.00 -8.53 -39.81
N LEU A 321 19.70 -8.02 -40.78
CA LEU A 321 19.12 -7.32 -41.93
C LEU A 321 18.49 -8.34 -42.88
N PRO A 322 17.36 -7.99 -43.54
CA PRO A 322 16.72 -8.88 -44.52
C PRO A 322 17.53 -9.03 -45.82
N ALA A 323 18.33 -8.03 -46.13
CA ALA A 323 19.20 -7.97 -47.30
C ALA A 323 20.46 -7.14 -47.00
N ASP A 324 21.43 -7.20 -47.86
CA ASP A 324 22.64 -6.39 -47.79
C ASP A 324 22.32 -4.91 -47.95
N ILE A 325 23.02 -4.06 -47.19
CA ILE A 325 22.87 -2.59 -47.25
C ILE A 325 24.20 -1.96 -47.63
N ALA A 326 24.19 -1.11 -48.65
CA ALA A 326 25.30 -0.28 -49.05
C ALA A 326 25.39 0.96 -48.16
N ILE A 327 26.60 1.28 -47.69
CA ILE A 327 26.91 2.45 -46.83
C ILE A 327 27.85 3.36 -47.61
N PRO A 328 27.40 4.47 -48.19
CA PRO A 328 28.22 5.42 -48.92
C PRO A 328 29.12 6.21 -47.96
N LEU A 329 30.43 6.18 -48.15
CA LEU A 329 31.41 6.91 -47.35
C LEU A 329 32.42 7.59 -48.26
N GLY A 330 32.22 8.87 -48.55
CA GLY A 330 33.02 9.61 -49.50
C GLY A 330 33.01 8.96 -50.91
N ALA A 331 34.17 8.67 -51.50
CA ALA A 331 34.30 7.98 -52.76
C ALA A 331 34.16 6.44 -52.65
N SER A 332 34.01 5.89 -51.43
CA SER A 332 33.93 4.45 -51.20
C SER A 332 32.49 4.03 -50.81
N THR A 333 32.08 2.86 -51.25
CA THR A 333 30.83 2.24 -50.80
C THR A 333 31.15 1.00 -49.97
N LEU A 334 30.88 1.02 -48.67
CA LEU A 334 31.03 -0.13 -47.80
C LEU A 334 29.74 -0.94 -47.81
N ARG A 335 29.73 -2.15 -47.22
CA ARG A 335 28.56 -3.04 -47.28
C ARG A 335 28.34 -3.74 -45.95
N ILE A 336 27.18 -3.64 -45.41
CA ILE A 336 26.73 -4.52 -44.31
C ILE A 336 26.02 -5.71 -44.95
N SER A 337 26.65 -6.90 -44.93
CA SER A 337 26.03 -8.09 -45.49
C SER A 337 24.93 -8.63 -44.57
N LYS A 338 23.93 -9.31 -45.15
CA LYS A 338 22.91 -10.05 -44.40
C LYS A 338 23.55 -11.01 -43.41
N GLY A 339 24.52 -11.83 -43.87
CA GLY A 339 25.19 -12.85 -43.05
C GLY A 339 25.95 -12.24 -41.87
N THR A 340 26.75 -11.18 -42.08
CA THR A 340 27.45 -10.46 -41.02
C THR A 340 26.48 -9.90 -40.01
N SER A 341 25.37 -9.27 -40.46
CA SER A 341 24.37 -8.71 -39.60
C SER A 341 23.64 -9.75 -38.74
N GLU A 342 23.36 -10.93 -39.32
CA GLU A 342 22.75 -12.07 -38.59
C GLU A 342 23.68 -12.61 -37.50
N GLU A 343 24.99 -12.73 -37.82
CA GLU A 343 26.02 -13.19 -36.89
C GLU A 343 26.19 -12.23 -35.72
N ILE A 344 26.27 -10.91 -36.00
CA ILE A 344 26.36 -9.87 -34.99
C ILE A 344 25.11 -9.90 -34.07
N ALA A 345 23.92 -10.01 -34.66
CA ALA A 345 22.68 -10.08 -33.88
C ALA A 345 22.63 -11.35 -33.00
N ARG A 346 23.11 -12.50 -33.49
CA ARG A 346 23.22 -13.76 -32.77
C ARG A 346 24.19 -13.64 -31.59
N ARG A 347 25.35 -13.06 -31.77
CA ARG A 347 26.36 -12.80 -30.72
C ARG A 347 25.83 -11.84 -29.69
N ALA A 348 25.16 -10.76 -30.10
CA ALA A 348 24.54 -9.78 -29.19
C ALA A 348 23.45 -10.40 -28.28
N ARG A 349 22.63 -11.32 -28.83
CA ARG A 349 21.61 -12.03 -28.05
C ARG A 349 22.19 -12.93 -26.95
N ARG A 350 23.34 -13.53 -27.19
CA ARG A 350 24.05 -14.39 -26.21
C ARG A 350 24.80 -13.60 -25.14
N ARG A 351 25.03 -12.31 -25.35
CA ARG A 351 25.74 -11.47 -24.39
C ARG A 351 24.86 -11.12 -23.18
N ALA A 352 25.43 -11.11 -21.98
CA ALA A 352 24.75 -10.66 -20.79
C ALA A 352 24.34 -9.18 -20.88
N GLY A 353 23.25 -8.80 -20.20
CA GLY A 353 22.76 -7.42 -20.13
C GLY A 353 21.38 -7.22 -20.76
N VAL A 354 20.89 -5.98 -20.70
CA VAL A 354 19.56 -5.57 -21.18
C VAL A 354 19.61 -5.11 -22.65
N HIS A 355 18.45 -5.08 -23.32
CA HIS A 355 18.36 -4.80 -24.76
C HIS A 355 19.06 -3.49 -25.16
N ASN A 356 18.74 -2.37 -24.52
CA ASN A 356 19.29 -1.07 -24.89
C ASN A 356 20.82 -0.97 -24.65
N ALA A 357 21.36 -1.67 -23.65
CA ALA A 357 22.80 -1.74 -23.41
C ALA A 357 23.54 -2.55 -24.49
N ARG A 358 22.95 -3.69 -24.93
CA ARG A 358 23.52 -4.54 -25.98
C ARG A 358 23.62 -3.85 -27.35
N ARG A 359 22.79 -2.82 -27.59
CA ARG A 359 22.85 -2.02 -28.83
C ARG A 359 24.24 -1.43 -29.08
N ARG A 360 24.96 -1.02 -28.03
CA ARG A 360 26.34 -0.51 -28.19
C ARG A 360 27.28 -1.57 -28.74
N PHE A 361 27.09 -2.82 -28.31
CA PHE A 361 27.87 -3.93 -28.84
C PHE A 361 27.55 -4.14 -30.32
N VAL A 362 26.27 -4.14 -30.72
CA VAL A 362 25.89 -4.26 -32.14
C VAL A 362 26.51 -3.14 -32.98
N GLU A 363 26.47 -1.90 -32.51
CA GLU A 363 27.07 -0.74 -33.17
C GLU A 363 28.58 -0.91 -33.29
N SER A 364 29.30 -1.31 -32.24
CA SER A 364 30.75 -1.47 -32.24
C SER A 364 31.21 -2.57 -33.20
N GLU A 365 30.47 -3.70 -33.29
CA GLU A 365 30.76 -4.77 -34.21
C GLU A 365 30.54 -4.37 -35.70
N LEU A 366 29.45 -3.63 -35.97
CA LEU A 366 29.21 -3.08 -37.31
C LEU A 366 30.31 -2.08 -37.72
N VAL A 367 30.72 -1.21 -36.79
CA VAL A 367 31.81 -0.26 -37.04
C VAL A 367 33.11 -0.99 -37.29
N ALA A 368 33.45 -2.04 -36.53
CA ALA A 368 34.64 -2.83 -36.69
C ALA A 368 34.70 -3.53 -38.08
N ASP A 369 33.57 -4.14 -38.50
CA ASP A 369 33.45 -4.76 -39.80
C ASP A 369 33.64 -3.74 -40.95
N LEU A 370 32.96 -2.60 -40.88
CA LEU A 370 33.07 -1.52 -41.87
C LEU A 370 34.47 -0.89 -41.89
N ALA A 371 35.13 -0.74 -40.74
CA ALA A 371 36.49 -0.26 -40.64
C ALA A 371 37.49 -1.24 -41.31
N ALA A 372 37.31 -2.54 -41.10
CA ALA A 372 38.13 -3.56 -41.78
C ALA A 372 37.94 -3.51 -43.30
N GLN A 373 36.71 -3.36 -43.80
CA GLN A 373 36.43 -3.20 -45.23
C GLN A 373 37.05 -1.91 -45.78
N TYR A 374 36.98 -0.80 -45.06
CA TYR A 374 37.56 0.50 -45.50
C TYR A 374 39.06 0.44 -45.58
N ARG A 375 39.74 -0.14 -44.59
CA ARG A 375 41.21 -0.36 -44.61
C ARG A 375 41.64 -1.29 -45.75
N SER A 376 40.96 -2.41 -45.95
CA SER A 376 41.27 -3.36 -47.02
C SER A 376 41.17 -2.74 -48.42
N ARG A 377 40.26 -1.78 -48.63
CA ARG A 377 40.10 -1.11 -49.94
C ARG A 377 41.12 -0.01 -50.21
N ARG A 378 41.64 0.65 -49.17
CA ARG A 378 42.65 1.69 -49.31
C ARG A 378 44.08 1.17 -49.28
N GLY A 379 44.27 -0.11 -48.90
CA GLY A 379 45.58 -0.78 -48.95
C GLY A 379 46.68 -0.04 -48.19
N SER A 380 47.87 0.12 -48.79
CA SER A 380 49.04 0.78 -48.21
C SER A 380 48.94 2.30 -48.12
N GLU A 381 47.86 2.92 -48.60
CA GLU A 381 47.67 4.39 -48.57
C GLU A 381 47.27 4.93 -47.18
N LEU A 382 46.91 4.08 -46.20
CA LEU A 382 46.58 4.47 -44.83
C LEU A 382 47.53 3.77 -43.85
N SER A 383 48.39 4.55 -43.20
CA SER A 383 49.12 4.07 -42.04
C SER A 383 48.15 3.85 -40.84
N ASP A 384 48.47 2.91 -39.92
CA ASP A 384 47.67 2.67 -38.70
C ASP A 384 47.61 3.91 -37.81
N GLU A 385 48.57 4.86 -37.96
CA GLU A 385 48.59 6.13 -37.21
C GLU A 385 47.62 7.17 -37.79
N GLU A 386 47.23 7.09 -39.07
CA GLU A 386 46.32 8.02 -39.74
C GLU A 386 44.84 7.64 -39.64
N PHE A 387 44.51 6.40 -39.16
CA PHE A 387 43.14 5.92 -39.04
C PHE A 387 42.60 6.10 -37.62
N ASP A 388 41.85 7.18 -37.39
CA ASP A 388 41.11 7.35 -36.11
C ASP A 388 39.72 6.67 -36.18
N LEU A 389 39.57 5.57 -35.41
CA LEU A 389 38.33 4.84 -35.29
C LEU A 389 37.19 5.70 -34.69
N ARG A 390 37.51 6.72 -33.89
CA ARG A 390 36.51 7.63 -33.32
C ARG A 390 35.92 8.54 -34.40
N ASP A 391 36.75 9.13 -35.22
CA ASP A 391 36.30 9.97 -36.32
C ASP A 391 35.56 9.15 -37.39
N PHE A 392 36.05 7.96 -37.71
CA PHE A 392 35.34 7.03 -38.57
C PHE A 392 33.94 6.68 -38.03
N THR A 393 33.82 6.38 -36.74
CA THR A 393 32.53 6.11 -36.06
C THR A 393 31.61 7.34 -36.10
N ALA A 394 32.16 8.53 -35.90
CA ALA A 394 31.39 9.77 -35.95
C ALA A 394 30.84 10.04 -37.36
N GLN A 395 31.63 9.80 -38.38
CA GLN A 395 31.20 9.88 -39.78
C GLN A 395 30.09 8.86 -40.11
N LEU A 396 30.27 7.58 -39.72
CA LEU A 396 29.23 6.55 -39.92
C LEU A 396 27.91 6.90 -39.28
N ARG A 397 27.91 7.50 -38.10
CA ARG A 397 26.70 7.95 -37.39
C ARG A 397 25.94 9.05 -38.12
N GLN A 398 26.59 9.79 -39.02
CA GLN A 398 25.95 10.81 -39.86
C GLN A 398 25.30 10.22 -41.12
N ILE A 399 25.65 8.98 -41.49
CA ILE A 399 25.13 8.31 -42.68
C ILE A 399 23.74 7.73 -42.39
N PRO A 400 22.68 8.18 -43.11
CA PRO A 400 21.32 7.71 -42.91
C PRO A 400 21.15 6.18 -43.02
N GLU A 401 21.83 5.57 -44.02
CA GLU A 401 21.80 4.12 -44.29
C GLU A 401 22.37 3.32 -43.13
N PHE A 402 23.48 3.77 -42.52
CA PHE A 402 24.04 3.13 -41.32
C PHE A 402 23.10 3.24 -40.10
N THR A 403 22.57 4.42 -39.88
CA THR A 403 21.65 4.63 -38.71
C THR A 403 20.34 3.88 -38.90
N ALA A 404 19.83 3.78 -40.15
CA ALA A 404 18.66 2.98 -40.51
C ALA A 404 18.93 1.46 -40.35
N ALA A 405 20.08 0.97 -40.78
CA ALA A 405 20.49 -0.42 -40.59
C ALA A 405 20.55 -0.79 -39.11
N LEU A 406 21.24 0.02 -38.31
CA LEU A 406 21.35 -0.17 -36.88
C LEU A 406 20.01 -0.10 -36.17
N ARG A 407 19.08 0.80 -36.60
CA ARG A 407 17.72 0.90 -36.07
C ARG A 407 16.92 -0.35 -36.45
N ARG A 408 17.05 -0.87 -37.63
CA ARG A 408 16.34 -2.08 -38.10
C ARG A 408 16.82 -3.34 -37.39
N MET A 409 18.12 -3.45 -37.12
CA MET A 409 18.70 -4.59 -36.41
C MET A 409 18.42 -4.57 -34.93
N TRP A 410 18.57 -3.41 -34.29
CA TRP A 410 18.51 -3.25 -32.85
C TRP A 410 17.96 -1.86 -32.47
N PRO A 411 16.64 -1.64 -32.53
CA PRO A 411 16.05 -0.34 -32.19
C PRO A 411 16.29 0.03 -30.74
N ARG A 412 16.37 1.31 -30.42
CA ARG A 412 16.22 1.80 -29.04
C ARG A 412 14.74 1.85 -28.73
N LEU A 413 14.31 1.14 -27.70
CA LEU A 413 12.91 1.01 -27.34
C LEU A 413 12.68 1.54 -25.94
N SER A 414 11.57 2.23 -25.73
CA SER A 414 10.97 2.41 -24.42
C SER A 414 9.96 1.29 -24.18
N PRO A 415 9.65 1.00 -22.90
CA PRO A 415 8.63 0.01 -22.56
C PRO A 415 7.26 0.32 -23.18
N HIS A 416 6.89 1.60 -23.19
CA HIS A 416 5.62 2.07 -23.74
C HIS A 416 5.56 1.91 -25.27
N GLU A 417 6.63 2.29 -26.00
CA GLU A 417 6.71 2.07 -27.44
C GLU A 417 6.62 0.59 -27.80
N LEU A 418 7.28 -0.28 -27.01
CA LEU A 418 7.21 -1.72 -27.23
C LEU A 418 5.79 -2.26 -27.09
N LEU A 419 5.08 -1.93 -25.99
CA LEU A 419 3.74 -2.43 -25.75
C LEU A 419 2.70 -1.79 -26.66
N HIS A 420 2.85 -0.50 -26.99
CA HIS A 420 1.99 0.19 -27.93
C HIS A 420 2.06 -0.47 -29.32
N ASP A 421 3.25 -0.73 -29.83
CA ASP A 421 3.45 -1.43 -31.10
C ASP A 421 2.96 -2.89 -31.04
N LEU A 422 3.22 -3.58 -29.93
CA LEU A 422 2.88 -4.99 -29.75
C LEU A 422 1.37 -5.20 -29.79
N PHE A 423 0.64 -4.48 -28.93
CA PHE A 423 -0.82 -4.64 -28.82
C PHE A 423 -1.60 -3.96 -29.95
N GLY A 424 -0.98 -3.05 -30.70
CA GLY A 424 -1.57 -2.42 -31.87
C GLY A 424 -1.46 -3.23 -33.16
N ALA A 425 -0.93 -4.48 -33.12
CA ALA A 425 -0.70 -5.28 -34.32
C ALA A 425 -0.78 -6.79 -34.03
N LEU A 426 -1.89 -7.41 -34.40
CA LEU A 426 -2.15 -8.84 -34.18
C LEU A 426 -1.00 -9.76 -34.68
N PRO A 427 -0.32 -9.49 -35.81
CA PRO A 427 0.83 -10.30 -36.24
C PRO A 427 2.00 -10.28 -35.25
N LEU A 428 2.22 -9.17 -34.55
CA LEU A 428 3.28 -9.07 -33.53
C LEU A 428 2.87 -9.83 -32.26
N ILE A 429 1.59 -9.78 -31.87
CA ILE A 429 1.03 -10.53 -30.75
C ILE A 429 1.18 -12.03 -31.02
N ARG A 430 0.78 -12.50 -32.22
CA ARG A 430 0.91 -13.91 -32.62
C ARG A 430 2.36 -14.40 -32.59
N ALA A 431 3.28 -13.60 -33.15
CA ALA A 431 4.70 -13.94 -33.15
C ALA A 431 5.32 -14.03 -31.74
N ALA A 432 4.90 -13.17 -30.81
CA ALA A 432 5.34 -13.23 -29.42
C ALA A 432 4.63 -14.36 -28.65
N GLY A 433 3.36 -14.62 -28.97
CA GLY A 433 2.49 -15.61 -28.33
C GLY A 433 2.61 -17.05 -28.85
N GLU A 434 3.39 -17.29 -29.91
CA GLU A 434 3.52 -18.61 -30.54
C GLU A 434 3.82 -19.72 -29.51
N GLY A 435 2.91 -20.72 -29.40
CA GLY A 435 3.02 -21.78 -28.40
C GLY A 435 2.95 -21.37 -26.94
N LEU A 436 2.54 -20.13 -26.66
CA LEU A 436 2.25 -19.61 -25.29
C LEU A 436 0.78 -19.24 -25.12
N LEU A 437 0.19 -18.63 -26.15
CA LEU A 437 -1.19 -18.12 -26.15
C LEU A 437 -2.00 -18.79 -27.24
N SER A 438 -3.28 -18.95 -27.02
CA SER A 438 -4.23 -19.37 -28.05
C SER A 438 -4.52 -18.23 -29.03
N GLU A 439 -5.16 -18.52 -30.14
CA GLU A 439 -5.56 -17.49 -31.13
C GLU A 439 -6.56 -16.50 -30.52
N ASP A 440 -7.48 -16.99 -29.69
CA ASP A 440 -8.48 -16.14 -29.03
C ASP A 440 -7.80 -15.25 -27.96
N GLU A 441 -6.85 -15.79 -27.18
CA GLU A 441 -6.04 -14.98 -26.25
C GLU A 441 -5.22 -13.91 -26.98
N CYS A 442 -4.69 -14.22 -28.17
CA CYS A 442 -3.99 -13.21 -28.97
C CYS A 442 -4.93 -12.08 -29.41
N ARG A 443 -6.17 -12.40 -29.79
CA ARG A 443 -7.16 -11.39 -30.18
C ARG A 443 -7.62 -10.52 -28.99
N LEU A 444 -7.75 -11.11 -27.80
CA LEU A 444 -8.07 -10.37 -26.57
C LEU A 444 -7.04 -9.28 -26.25
N LEU A 445 -5.77 -9.49 -26.58
CA LEU A 445 -4.70 -8.51 -26.34
C LEU A 445 -4.65 -7.41 -27.40
N GLU A 446 -5.28 -7.59 -28.57
CA GLU A 446 -5.30 -6.58 -29.62
C GLU A 446 -6.14 -5.38 -29.22
N ARG A 447 -5.60 -4.19 -29.42
CA ARG A 447 -6.30 -2.93 -29.19
C ARG A 447 -6.04 -1.94 -30.32
N PRO A 448 -6.97 -1.01 -30.60
CA PRO A 448 -6.76 0.04 -31.60
C PRO A 448 -5.45 0.79 -31.32
N ARG A 449 -4.64 0.97 -32.37
CA ARG A 449 -3.39 1.71 -32.27
C ARG A 449 -3.67 3.20 -32.15
N ALA A 450 -3.31 3.81 -31.02
CA ALA A 450 -3.40 5.25 -30.85
C ALA A 450 -2.40 5.97 -31.79
N MET A 451 -2.72 7.20 -32.20
CA MET A 451 -1.82 7.99 -33.06
C MET A 451 -0.59 8.47 -32.31
N ARG A 452 -0.71 8.71 -31.01
CA ARG A 452 0.37 9.13 -30.10
C ARG A 452 0.40 8.23 -28.87
N LEU A 453 1.57 8.10 -28.26
CA LEU A 453 1.72 7.36 -26.99
C LEU A 453 0.93 7.98 -25.83
N GLU A 454 0.73 9.29 -25.86
CA GLU A 454 -0.02 10.06 -24.88
C GLU A 454 -1.52 9.73 -24.89
N ASP A 455 -2.04 9.31 -26.05
CA ASP A 455 -3.45 8.98 -26.28
C ASP A 455 -3.76 7.50 -25.93
N VAL A 456 -2.76 6.72 -25.54
CA VAL A 456 -2.96 5.31 -25.20
C VAL A 456 -3.75 5.20 -23.91
N ALA A 457 -4.88 4.52 -23.96
CA ALA A 457 -5.69 4.20 -22.80
C ALA A 457 -5.05 3.06 -22.00
N TRP A 458 -4.12 3.41 -21.11
CA TRP A 458 -3.44 2.46 -20.25
C TRP A 458 -4.34 1.96 -19.13
N THR A 459 -4.18 0.69 -18.76
CA THR A 459 -4.90 0.04 -17.65
C THR A 459 -3.96 -0.28 -16.49
N THR A 460 -4.52 -0.64 -15.34
CA THR A 460 -3.72 -1.07 -14.17
C THR A 460 -2.90 -2.33 -14.48
N ALA A 461 -3.44 -3.26 -15.28
CA ALA A 461 -2.72 -4.47 -15.66
C ALA A 461 -1.56 -4.16 -16.63
N ASP A 462 -1.70 -3.15 -17.51
CA ASP A 462 -0.62 -2.70 -18.38
C ASP A 462 0.60 -2.20 -17.59
N ALA A 463 0.43 -1.61 -16.42
CA ALA A 463 1.54 -1.11 -15.60
C ALA A 463 2.55 -2.22 -15.26
N ALA A 464 2.08 -3.42 -14.90
CA ALA A 464 2.97 -4.55 -14.63
C ALA A 464 3.71 -5.04 -15.89
N LEU A 465 3.08 -4.96 -17.06
CA LEU A 465 3.71 -5.32 -18.34
C LEU A 465 4.74 -4.27 -18.78
N VAL A 466 4.47 -2.97 -18.55
CA VAL A 466 5.43 -1.89 -18.77
C VAL A 466 6.66 -2.08 -17.89
N ASP A 467 6.47 -2.44 -16.62
CA ASP A 467 7.55 -2.74 -15.69
C ASP A 467 8.39 -3.96 -16.14
N GLU A 468 7.75 -5.04 -16.59
CA GLU A 468 8.45 -6.21 -17.14
C GLU A 468 9.26 -5.83 -18.38
N ALA A 469 8.67 -5.03 -19.29
CA ALA A 469 9.36 -4.53 -20.46
C ALA A 469 10.54 -3.62 -20.09
N ALA A 470 10.39 -2.75 -19.08
CA ALA A 470 11.46 -1.89 -18.57
C ALA A 470 12.65 -2.70 -18.05
N ALA A 471 12.38 -3.77 -17.30
CA ALA A 471 13.43 -4.66 -16.79
C ALA A 471 14.21 -5.35 -17.91
N LEU A 472 13.56 -5.72 -19.01
CA LEU A 472 14.18 -6.37 -20.16
C LEU A 472 14.92 -5.38 -21.10
N LEU A 473 14.36 -4.20 -21.28
CA LEU A 473 14.92 -3.18 -22.17
C LEU A 473 16.07 -2.41 -21.51
N GLY A 474 15.97 -2.13 -20.22
CA GLY A 474 16.89 -1.25 -19.51
C GLY A 474 16.78 0.21 -19.92
N PRO A 475 17.51 1.12 -19.26
CA PRO A 475 17.39 2.56 -19.48
C PRO A 475 17.75 2.94 -20.92
N ARG A 476 16.96 3.88 -21.46
CA ARG A 476 17.22 4.50 -22.77
C ARG A 476 18.36 5.50 -22.62
N GLN A 477 19.60 5.07 -22.84
CA GLN A 477 20.74 5.98 -22.75
C GLN A 477 20.58 7.08 -23.82
N SER A 478 20.22 8.28 -23.41
CA SER A 478 20.37 9.48 -24.22
C SER A 478 21.84 9.82 -24.33
N GLY A 479 22.33 10.11 -25.53
CA GLY A 479 23.74 10.46 -25.79
C GLY A 479 24.19 11.80 -25.22
N LYS A 480 23.34 12.53 -24.52
CA LYS A 480 23.68 13.67 -23.68
C LYS A 480 23.74 13.17 -22.23
N LYS A 481 24.93 13.18 -21.61
CA LYS A 481 25.00 13.37 -20.18
C LYS A 481 24.10 14.58 -19.92
N VAL A 482 22.96 14.37 -19.29
CA VAL A 482 22.22 15.48 -18.70
C VAL A 482 23.23 16.12 -17.77
N ARG A 483 23.79 17.29 -18.17
CA ARG A 483 24.45 18.18 -17.24
C ARG A 483 23.43 18.35 -16.13
N ARG A 484 23.80 17.94 -14.93
CA ARG A 484 23.07 18.38 -13.74
C ARG A 484 22.69 19.83 -13.98
N PRO A 485 21.43 20.19 -13.97
CA PRO A 485 21.08 21.59 -14.05
C PRO A 485 21.87 22.26 -12.92
N GLU A 486 22.71 23.21 -13.30
CA GLU A 486 23.26 24.17 -12.32
C GLU A 486 22.02 24.74 -11.65
N ARG A 487 21.88 24.50 -10.36
CA ARG A 487 20.81 25.04 -9.54
C ARG A 487 20.79 26.55 -9.77
N ASN A 488 19.79 27.02 -10.51
CA ASN A 488 19.51 28.45 -10.56
C ASN A 488 19.19 28.89 -9.13
N GLU A 489 20.01 29.78 -8.63
CA GLU A 489 19.84 30.44 -7.38
C GLU A 489 18.55 31.28 -7.43
N GLY A 490 17.58 30.94 -6.60
CA GLY A 490 16.43 31.79 -6.34
C GLY A 490 15.09 31.23 -6.75
N GLY A 491 14.46 30.50 -5.87
CA GLY A 491 13.05 30.12 -5.95
C GLY A 491 12.77 28.89 -5.09
N TRP A 492 12.26 29.11 -3.90
CA TRP A 492 11.67 28.07 -3.07
C TRP A 492 10.33 27.66 -3.69
N PRO A 493 10.07 26.38 -3.92
CA PRO A 493 8.69 25.95 -4.13
C PRO A 493 8.02 25.92 -2.76
N THR A 494 7.21 26.92 -2.48
CA THR A 494 6.20 26.89 -1.44
C THR A 494 5.04 26.04 -1.95
N GLY A 495 5.13 24.74 -1.74
CA GLY A 495 4.06 23.77 -2.02
C GLY A 495 4.25 22.58 -1.11
N LEU A 496 3.23 22.29 -0.35
CA LEU A 496 3.09 21.17 0.59
C LEU A 496 3.05 19.80 -0.10
N ASP A 497 4.01 19.49 -0.99
CA ASP A 497 4.14 18.19 -1.65
C ASP A 497 5.55 17.63 -1.50
N GLY A 498 5.91 17.26 -0.26
CA GLY A 498 7.21 16.68 0.07
C GLY A 498 7.49 15.31 -0.59
N SER A 499 6.48 14.61 -1.11
CA SER A 499 6.65 13.28 -1.74
C SER A 499 6.99 13.37 -3.24
N ALA A 500 6.60 14.44 -3.93
CA ALA A 500 6.83 14.61 -5.36
C ALA A 500 8.24 15.11 -5.70
N ALA A 501 8.91 15.84 -4.78
CA ALA A 501 10.20 16.45 -5.06
C ALA A 501 11.38 15.46 -5.15
N ALA A 502 11.31 14.32 -4.50
CA ALA A 502 12.35 13.28 -4.57
C ALA A 502 12.28 12.45 -5.88
N SER A 503 11.14 12.45 -6.57
CA SER A 503 10.93 11.68 -7.80
C SER A 503 11.26 12.47 -9.09
N LEU A 504 11.35 13.80 -9.03
CA LEU A 504 11.55 14.65 -10.22
C LEU A 504 12.98 14.69 -10.78
N ASP A 505 13.96 14.20 -10.04
CA ASP A 505 15.39 14.28 -10.44
C ASP A 505 15.98 12.91 -10.91
N ARG A 506 15.15 11.85 -11.01
CA ARG A 506 15.59 10.53 -11.50
C ARG A 506 15.21 10.33 -12.96
N PRO A 507 16.08 9.66 -13.76
CA PRO A 507 15.69 9.26 -15.10
C PRO A 507 14.42 8.41 -15.06
N ALA A 508 13.43 8.78 -15.87
CA ALA A 508 12.10 8.15 -15.90
C ALA A 508 12.11 6.61 -16.18
N ASP A 509 13.26 6.05 -16.56
CA ASP A 509 13.45 4.64 -16.90
C ASP A 509 14.15 3.83 -15.79
N GLU A 510 14.43 4.40 -14.60
CA GLU A 510 15.16 3.70 -13.54
C GLU A 510 14.20 3.03 -12.55
N LEU A 511 14.29 1.69 -12.45
CA LEU A 511 13.53 0.91 -11.46
C LEU A 511 14.01 1.29 -10.05
N VAL A 512 13.15 1.94 -9.28
CA VAL A 512 13.42 2.27 -7.88
C VAL A 512 13.25 1.01 -7.04
N ALA A 513 14.25 0.71 -6.22
CA ALA A 513 14.21 -0.39 -5.27
C ALA A 513 14.26 0.13 -3.82
N TYR A 514 13.60 -0.58 -2.92
CA TYR A 514 13.37 -0.19 -1.54
C TYR A 514 13.98 -1.19 -0.56
N GLY A 515 14.33 -0.72 0.63
CA GLY A 515 14.86 -1.55 1.72
C GLY A 515 13.80 -2.45 2.34
N HIS A 516 12.57 -1.95 2.43
CA HIS A 516 11.41 -2.70 2.89
C HIS A 516 10.16 -2.32 2.08
N ILE A 517 9.29 -3.28 1.82
CA ILE A 517 8.03 -3.06 1.11
C ILE A 517 6.89 -3.58 1.98
N VAL A 518 5.91 -2.73 2.22
CA VAL A 518 4.64 -3.09 2.85
C VAL A 518 3.57 -3.13 1.77
N VAL A 519 2.80 -4.21 1.71
CA VAL A 519 1.73 -4.39 0.71
C VAL A 519 0.44 -4.70 1.44
N ASP A 520 -0.55 -3.84 1.30
CA ASP A 520 -1.89 -4.08 1.83
C ASP A 520 -2.81 -4.65 0.75
N GLU A 521 -3.80 -5.44 1.16
CA GLU A 521 -4.75 -6.17 0.30
C GLU A 521 -4.04 -6.97 -0.80
N VAL A 522 -2.95 -7.64 -0.44
CA VAL A 522 -2.08 -8.36 -1.39
C VAL A 522 -2.82 -9.47 -2.17
N GLN A 523 -3.90 -10.03 -1.61
CA GLN A 523 -4.71 -11.07 -2.23
C GLN A 523 -5.41 -10.64 -3.53
N ASP A 524 -5.53 -9.33 -3.78
CA ASP A 524 -6.15 -8.80 -5.01
C ASP A 524 -5.13 -8.56 -6.14
N LEU A 525 -3.83 -8.80 -5.89
CA LEU A 525 -2.78 -8.57 -6.87
C LEU A 525 -2.60 -9.76 -7.83
N SER A 526 -2.39 -9.44 -9.11
CA SER A 526 -2.05 -10.45 -10.12
C SER A 526 -0.60 -10.95 -9.97
N PRO A 527 -0.27 -12.15 -10.48
CA PRO A 527 1.09 -12.66 -10.54
C PRO A 527 2.11 -11.70 -11.14
N MET A 528 1.75 -10.97 -12.19
CA MET A 528 2.63 -9.96 -12.79
C MET A 528 2.87 -8.76 -11.89
N GLN A 529 1.88 -8.33 -11.10
CA GLN A 529 2.01 -7.26 -10.11
C GLN A 529 2.87 -7.70 -8.92
N LEU A 530 2.68 -8.93 -8.43
CA LEU A 530 3.53 -9.50 -7.38
C LEU A 530 5.00 -9.58 -7.83
N ARG A 531 5.26 -10.02 -9.07
CA ARG A 531 6.59 -10.03 -9.67
C ARG A 531 7.20 -8.62 -9.79
N MET A 532 6.39 -7.63 -10.11
CA MET A 532 6.81 -6.22 -10.15
C MET A 532 7.29 -5.73 -8.78
N LEU A 533 6.58 -6.11 -7.70
CA LEU A 533 6.99 -5.80 -6.32
C LEU A 533 8.27 -6.54 -5.91
N SER A 534 8.38 -7.82 -6.23
CA SER A 534 9.58 -8.62 -5.94
C SER A 534 10.86 -7.99 -6.51
N ARG A 535 10.80 -7.40 -7.71
CA ARG A 535 11.95 -6.69 -8.31
C ARG A 535 12.34 -5.42 -7.57
N ARG A 536 11.43 -4.79 -6.86
CA ARG A 536 11.67 -3.57 -6.10
C ARG A 536 12.19 -3.80 -4.69
N SER A 537 12.20 -5.03 -4.21
CA SER A 537 12.77 -5.37 -2.91
C SER A 537 14.26 -5.68 -3.01
N LEU A 538 15.10 -4.81 -2.45
CA LEU A 538 16.56 -4.97 -2.48
C LEU A 538 17.04 -6.26 -1.82
N ALA A 539 16.54 -6.54 -0.63
CA ALA A 539 16.96 -7.66 0.22
C ALA A 539 15.92 -8.78 0.32
N GLY A 540 14.78 -8.67 -0.38
CA GLY A 540 13.65 -9.59 -0.21
C GLY A 540 12.87 -9.35 1.10
N SER A 541 13.03 -8.17 1.72
CA SER A 541 12.33 -7.79 2.94
C SER A 541 10.97 -7.19 2.59
N MET A 542 9.90 -7.85 3.03
CA MET A 542 8.51 -7.43 2.78
C MET A 542 7.61 -7.73 3.97
N THR A 543 6.59 -6.92 4.16
CA THR A 543 5.42 -7.23 4.97
C THR A 543 4.21 -7.24 4.04
N ILE A 544 3.61 -8.39 3.86
CA ILE A 544 2.40 -8.54 3.04
C ILE A 544 1.22 -8.80 3.95
N VAL A 545 0.20 -8.00 3.77
CA VAL A 545 -0.99 -8.00 4.63
C VAL A 545 -2.20 -8.26 3.76
N GLY A 546 -3.10 -9.13 4.22
CA GLY A 546 -4.29 -9.43 3.45
C GLY A 546 -5.22 -10.41 4.15
N ASP A 547 -6.25 -10.78 3.41
CA ASP A 547 -7.24 -11.78 3.82
C ASP A 547 -7.63 -12.65 2.62
N ILE A 548 -7.19 -13.90 2.63
CA ILE A 548 -7.56 -14.85 1.57
C ILE A 548 -9.09 -15.01 1.47
N ALA A 549 -9.80 -14.89 2.60
CA ALA A 549 -11.27 -14.99 2.61
C ALA A 549 -11.94 -13.80 1.90
N GLN A 550 -11.28 -12.65 1.81
CA GLN A 550 -11.77 -11.46 1.14
C GLN A 550 -11.27 -11.32 -0.31
N ALA A 551 -10.47 -12.27 -0.81
CA ALA A 551 -9.98 -12.25 -2.18
C ALA A 551 -11.15 -12.30 -3.19
N SER A 552 -11.49 -11.19 -3.81
CA SER A 552 -12.59 -11.03 -4.77
C SER A 552 -12.12 -10.65 -6.17
N GLY A 553 -10.85 -10.33 -6.33
CA GLY A 553 -10.23 -9.96 -7.60
C GLY A 553 -10.24 -11.09 -8.65
N PRO A 554 -9.88 -10.77 -9.92
CA PRO A 554 -9.78 -11.78 -10.98
C PRO A 554 -8.82 -12.93 -10.66
N TRP A 555 -7.77 -12.65 -9.89
CA TRP A 555 -6.69 -13.56 -9.50
C TRP A 555 -6.86 -14.14 -8.08
N ALA A 556 -8.06 -14.04 -7.51
CA ALA A 556 -8.35 -14.45 -6.13
C ALA A 556 -7.65 -15.78 -5.75
N PRO A 557 -6.61 -15.76 -4.89
CA PRO A 557 -5.89 -16.94 -4.47
C PRO A 557 -6.72 -17.76 -3.48
N SER A 558 -6.41 -19.06 -3.38
CA SER A 558 -6.98 -19.96 -2.36
C SER A 558 -6.02 -20.21 -1.20
N SER A 559 -4.74 -19.83 -1.32
CA SER A 559 -3.73 -19.99 -0.27
C SER A 559 -2.61 -18.94 -0.41
N TRP A 560 -1.89 -18.72 0.66
CA TRP A 560 -0.70 -17.86 0.68
C TRP A 560 0.41 -18.36 -0.24
N ASP A 561 0.57 -19.68 -0.40
CA ASP A 561 1.58 -20.26 -1.29
C ASP A 561 1.43 -19.78 -2.73
N GLN A 562 0.19 -19.59 -3.20
CA GLN A 562 -0.08 -19.08 -4.55
C GLN A 562 0.41 -17.64 -4.75
N ILE A 563 0.43 -16.83 -3.69
CA ILE A 563 0.99 -15.48 -3.71
C ILE A 563 2.52 -15.54 -3.62
N LEU A 564 3.03 -16.30 -2.65
CA LEU A 564 4.45 -16.36 -2.31
C LEU A 564 5.32 -16.87 -3.46
N VAL A 565 4.83 -17.81 -4.28
CA VAL A 565 5.56 -18.31 -5.46
C VAL A 565 5.96 -17.18 -6.43
N HIS A 566 5.15 -16.12 -6.53
CA HIS A 566 5.39 -14.98 -7.41
C HIS A 566 6.28 -13.90 -6.78
N LEU A 567 6.37 -13.86 -5.45
CA LEU A 567 7.28 -12.99 -4.72
C LEU A 567 8.70 -13.57 -4.62
N ALA A 568 8.86 -14.87 -4.89
CA ALA A 568 10.13 -15.59 -4.86
C ALA A 568 10.94 -15.35 -3.56
N PRO A 569 10.44 -15.76 -2.40
CA PRO A 569 11.05 -15.47 -1.10
C PRO A 569 12.47 -16.05 -1.03
N ARG A 570 13.43 -15.25 -0.55
CA ARG A 570 14.83 -15.69 -0.37
C ARG A 570 15.04 -16.47 0.93
N ARG A 571 14.08 -16.39 1.85
CA ARG A 571 14.02 -17.11 3.15
C ARG A 571 12.62 -17.64 3.33
N PRO A 572 12.43 -18.68 4.17
CA PRO A 572 11.09 -19.13 4.52
C PRO A 572 10.25 -17.95 5.02
N PRO A 573 9.03 -17.76 4.52
CA PRO A 573 8.13 -16.72 5.00
C PRO A 573 7.73 -16.99 6.45
N HIS A 574 7.43 -15.94 7.18
CA HIS A 574 6.86 -16.02 8.52
C HIS A 574 5.38 -15.64 8.42
N GLU A 575 4.50 -16.59 8.70
CA GLU A 575 3.05 -16.40 8.63
C GLU A 575 2.49 -16.19 10.03
N VAL A 576 1.68 -15.14 10.20
CA VAL A 576 1.01 -14.79 11.44
C VAL A 576 -0.45 -14.47 11.15
N GLU A 577 -1.35 -14.88 12.04
CA GLU A 577 -2.77 -14.64 11.92
C GLU A 577 -3.28 -13.69 12.99
N LEU A 578 -4.10 -12.71 12.60
CA LEU A 578 -4.89 -11.85 13.47
C LEU A 578 -6.28 -12.45 13.64
N THR A 579 -6.59 -12.94 14.83
CA THR A 579 -7.79 -13.72 15.11
C THR A 579 -8.94 -12.91 15.68
N VAL A 580 -8.66 -11.69 16.19
CA VAL A 580 -9.62 -10.87 16.91
C VAL A 580 -10.05 -9.66 16.10
N SER A 581 -11.37 -9.48 15.94
CA SER A 581 -11.97 -8.31 15.30
C SER A 581 -12.39 -7.28 16.34
N TYR A 582 -11.78 -6.12 16.30
CA TYR A 582 -12.05 -5.00 17.23
C TYR A 582 -13.07 -4.01 16.69
N ARG A 583 -13.28 -3.98 15.39
CA ARG A 583 -14.06 -2.95 14.70
C ARG A 583 -15.42 -3.45 14.24
N THR A 584 -15.45 -4.61 13.59
CA THR A 584 -16.69 -5.17 13.05
C THR A 584 -17.52 -5.78 14.18
N PRO A 585 -18.79 -5.38 14.36
CA PRO A 585 -19.64 -5.89 15.44
C PRO A 585 -19.96 -7.39 15.30
N ALA A 586 -20.27 -8.01 16.45
CA ALA A 586 -20.62 -9.43 16.53
C ALA A 586 -21.83 -9.77 15.65
N GLU A 587 -22.83 -8.89 15.62
CA GLU A 587 -24.06 -9.05 14.85
C GLU A 587 -23.78 -9.07 13.33
N VAL A 588 -22.87 -8.20 12.88
CA VAL A 588 -22.44 -8.15 11.47
C VAL A 588 -21.63 -9.40 11.11
N ILE A 589 -20.67 -9.79 11.96
CA ILE A 589 -19.88 -11.03 11.73
C ILE A 589 -20.76 -12.27 11.69
N ALA A 590 -21.75 -12.36 12.58
CA ALA A 590 -22.68 -13.49 12.58
C ALA A 590 -23.52 -13.57 11.31
N ALA A 591 -23.97 -12.43 10.78
CA ALA A 591 -24.67 -12.39 9.49
C ALA A 591 -23.75 -12.76 8.31
N ALA A 592 -22.47 -12.40 8.35
CA ALA A 592 -21.52 -12.64 7.27
C ALA A 592 -20.94 -14.07 7.30
N ARG A 593 -20.89 -14.73 8.45
CA ARG A 593 -20.31 -16.09 8.63
C ARG A 593 -20.91 -17.15 7.70
N PRO A 594 -22.24 -17.29 7.51
CA PRO A 594 -22.81 -18.26 6.59
C PRO A 594 -22.43 -18.01 5.13
N VAL A 595 -22.24 -16.76 4.73
CA VAL A 595 -21.77 -16.39 3.38
C VAL A 595 -20.32 -16.83 3.19
N LEU A 596 -19.46 -16.61 4.19
CA LEU A 596 -18.06 -17.07 4.17
C LEU A 596 -17.98 -18.60 4.13
N ALA A 597 -18.77 -19.29 4.94
CA ALA A 597 -18.82 -20.76 4.93
C ALA A 597 -19.25 -21.31 3.57
N ALA A 598 -20.21 -20.66 2.89
CA ALA A 598 -20.65 -21.04 1.54
C ALA A 598 -19.57 -20.77 0.47
N ALA A 599 -18.61 -19.87 0.71
CA ALA A 599 -17.50 -19.63 -0.20
C ALA A 599 -16.42 -20.72 -0.17
N ASP A 600 -16.45 -21.61 0.84
CA ASP A 600 -15.59 -22.81 0.98
C ASP A 600 -14.08 -22.50 0.85
N VAL A 601 -13.62 -21.54 1.64
CA VAL A 601 -12.20 -21.11 1.63
C VAL A 601 -11.36 -21.72 2.76
N GLY A 602 -11.95 -22.55 3.62
CA GLY A 602 -11.26 -23.20 4.74
C GLY A 602 -10.78 -22.23 5.83
N LEU A 603 -11.31 -21.01 5.86
CA LEU A 603 -10.97 -19.98 6.86
C LEU A 603 -12.19 -19.68 7.74
N GLU A 604 -11.92 -19.36 8.99
CA GLU A 604 -12.95 -18.95 9.95
C GLU A 604 -13.08 -17.43 10.02
N ALA A 605 -14.30 -16.97 10.31
CA ALA A 605 -14.51 -15.55 10.57
C ALA A 605 -13.83 -15.16 11.90
N PRO A 606 -13.22 -13.95 12.01
CA PRO A 606 -12.54 -13.53 13.21
C PRO A 606 -13.51 -13.42 14.38
N ARG A 607 -12.97 -13.57 15.61
CA ARG A 607 -13.73 -13.44 16.85
C ARG A 607 -14.01 -11.97 17.15
N PRO A 608 -15.27 -11.52 17.19
CA PRO A 608 -15.59 -10.14 17.48
C PRO A 608 -15.53 -9.86 18.99
N VAL A 609 -14.98 -8.70 19.36
CA VAL A 609 -14.97 -8.19 20.75
C VAL A 609 -16.11 -7.22 20.99
N ARG A 610 -16.56 -6.53 19.92
CA ARG A 610 -17.55 -5.47 20.00
C ARG A 610 -18.95 -5.97 19.66
N ARG A 611 -19.95 -5.46 20.40
CA ARG A 611 -21.37 -5.54 20.03
C ARG A 611 -21.87 -4.13 19.68
N ALA A 612 -22.65 -4.00 18.60
CA ALA A 612 -23.27 -2.73 18.23
C ALA A 612 -24.71 -2.59 18.73
N GLY A 613 -25.33 -3.69 19.11
CA GLY A 613 -26.75 -3.77 19.49
C GLY A 613 -27.71 -3.57 18.31
N ALA A 614 -27.19 -3.27 17.11
CA ALA A 614 -28.00 -3.07 15.90
C ALA A 614 -28.06 -4.39 15.11
N VAL A 615 -29.24 -4.91 14.96
CA VAL A 615 -29.49 -6.16 14.23
C VAL A 615 -29.40 -5.91 12.72
N PRO A 616 -28.59 -6.68 11.96
CA PRO A 616 -28.58 -6.61 10.51
C PRO A 616 -29.97 -6.90 9.90
N VAL A 617 -30.38 -6.07 8.95
CA VAL A 617 -31.67 -6.19 8.26
C VAL A 617 -31.46 -6.80 6.89
N ILE A 618 -32.19 -7.88 6.58
CA ILE A 618 -32.13 -8.58 5.29
C ILE A 618 -33.54 -8.58 4.71
N GLU A 619 -33.73 -7.82 3.63
CA GLU A 619 -35.02 -7.61 2.98
C GLU A 619 -35.05 -8.22 1.59
N THR A 620 -36.11 -8.95 1.26
CA THR A 620 -36.38 -9.38 -0.11
C THR A 620 -37.66 -8.68 -0.58
N VAL A 621 -37.57 -7.95 -1.69
CA VAL A 621 -38.64 -7.11 -2.22
C VAL A 621 -38.95 -7.46 -3.67
N GLU A 622 -40.09 -7.05 -4.20
CA GLU A 622 -40.40 -7.19 -5.61
C GLU A 622 -39.52 -6.26 -6.47
N SER A 623 -39.19 -6.67 -7.69
CA SER A 623 -38.32 -5.88 -8.59
C SER A 623 -38.82 -4.46 -8.83
N ALA A 624 -40.14 -4.25 -8.88
CA ALA A 624 -40.75 -2.94 -9.06
C ALA A 624 -40.55 -2.02 -7.82
N GLU A 625 -40.30 -2.58 -6.65
CA GLU A 625 -40.18 -1.86 -5.39
C GLU A 625 -38.72 -1.64 -4.99
N LEU A 626 -37.76 -2.25 -5.70
CA LEU A 626 -36.34 -2.25 -5.32
C LEU A 626 -35.81 -0.84 -5.09
N MET A 627 -35.96 0.07 -6.04
CA MET A 627 -35.41 1.43 -5.93
C MET A 627 -36.07 2.22 -4.78
N ALA A 628 -37.37 2.06 -4.58
CA ALA A 628 -38.08 2.71 -3.46
C ALA A 628 -37.58 2.16 -2.11
N SER A 629 -37.38 0.85 -2.00
CA SER A 629 -36.84 0.19 -0.81
C SER A 629 -35.40 0.60 -0.51
N VAL A 630 -34.55 0.75 -1.55
CA VAL A 630 -33.18 1.27 -1.39
C VAL A 630 -33.20 2.70 -0.85
N VAL A 631 -34.06 3.58 -1.38
CA VAL A 631 -34.20 4.96 -0.88
C VAL A 631 -34.66 5.00 0.57
N MET A 632 -35.63 4.16 0.94
CA MET A 632 -36.11 4.06 2.33
C MET A 632 -35.02 3.51 3.26
N ALA A 633 -34.28 2.49 2.81
CA ALA A 633 -33.16 1.91 3.54
C ALA A 633 -32.08 2.97 3.81
N VAL A 634 -31.68 3.73 2.79
CA VAL A 634 -30.66 4.79 2.92
C VAL A 634 -31.11 5.86 3.89
N ARG A 635 -32.38 6.30 3.80
CA ARG A 635 -32.95 7.29 4.72
C ARG A 635 -32.89 6.81 6.17
N ALA A 636 -33.34 5.59 6.42
CA ALA A 636 -33.35 5.00 7.76
C ALA A 636 -31.92 4.90 8.33
N GLU A 637 -30.93 4.48 7.53
CA GLU A 637 -29.58 4.36 8.02
C GLU A 637 -28.91 5.73 8.25
N ILE A 638 -29.18 6.75 7.40
CA ILE A 638 -28.69 8.13 7.64
C ILE A 638 -29.25 8.69 8.94
N ASP A 639 -30.56 8.53 9.20
CA ASP A 639 -31.21 9.04 10.41
C ASP A 639 -30.62 8.39 11.67
N GLU A 640 -30.26 7.11 11.61
CA GLU A 640 -29.75 6.32 12.74
C GLU A 640 -28.24 6.54 13.04
N VAL A 641 -27.44 6.84 12.03
CA VAL A 641 -25.99 6.99 12.22
C VAL A 641 -25.52 8.45 12.24
N ALA A 642 -26.41 9.42 11.98
CA ALA A 642 -26.02 10.84 11.94
C ALA A 642 -25.22 11.26 13.20
N PRO A 643 -24.10 11.99 13.02
CA PRO A 643 -23.50 12.55 11.80
C PRO A 643 -22.52 11.60 11.06
N GLY A 644 -22.76 10.30 11.07
CA GLY A 644 -21.88 9.28 10.46
C GLY A 644 -22.03 9.16 8.94
N HIS A 645 -21.31 8.17 8.37
CA HIS A 645 -21.20 7.92 6.94
C HIS A 645 -21.96 6.64 6.54
N VAL A 646 -22.78 6.75 5.50
CA VAL A 646 -23.53 5.64 4.92
C VAL A 646 -22.97 5.30 3.54
N ALA A 647 -22.68 4.01 3.28
CA ALA A 647 -22.33 3.53 1.95
C ALA A 647 -23.43 2.69 1.34
N VAL A 648 -23.77 2.97 0.09
CA VAL A 648 -24.57 2.09 -0.75
C VAL A 648 -23.61 1.30 -1.64
N LEU A 649 -23.60 -0.02 -1.48
CA LEU A 649 -22.76 -0.95 -2.23
C LEU A 649 -23.63 -1.75 -3.19
N ALA A 650 -23.37 -1.66 -4.48
CA ALA A 650 -24.19 -2.32 -5.50
C ALA A 650 -23.32 -2.87 -6.65
N PRO A 651 -23.84 -3.82 -7.45
CA PRO A 651 -23.22 -4.16 -8.72
C PRO A 651 -23.12 -2.94 -9.64
N GLY A 652 -22.02 -2.81 -10.39
CA GLY A 652 -21.76 -1.66 -11.26
C GLY A 652 -22.87 -1.36 -12.26
N SER A 653 -23.62 -2.38 -12.70
CA SER A 653 -24.77 -2.23 -13.62
C SER A 653 -25.93 -1.46 -13.03
N LEU A 654 -26.06 -1.37 -11.70
CA LEU A 654 -27.18 -0.71 -11.02
C LEU A 654 -26.83 0.70 -10.50
N LEU A 655 -25.55 1.07 -10.47
CA LEU A 655 -25.12 2.35 -9.87
C LEU A 655 -25.81 3.56 -10.46
N ALA A 656 -25.97 3.63 -11.78
CA ALA A 656 -26.61 4.76 -12.44
C ALA A 656 -28.11 4.88 -12.09
N GLU A 657 -28.81 3.76 -11.97
CA GLU A 657 -30.22 3.74 -11.61
C GLU A 657 -30.42 4.12 -10.13
N ILE A 658 -29.56 3.61 -9.25
CA ILE A 658 -29.57 3.97 -7.82
C ILE A 658 -29.23 5.47 -7.63
N ASP A 659 -28.24 6.01 -8.36
CA ASP A 659 -27.89 7.43 -8.28
C ASP A 659 -29.10 8.32 -8.65
N VAL A 660 -29.80 7.99 -9.73
CA VAL A 660 -31.00 8.71 -10.15
C VAL A 660 -32.10 8.62 -9.09
N ALA A 661 -32.33 7.44 -8.52
CA ALA A 661 -33.37 7.24 -7.50
C ALA A 661 -33.07 8.04 -6.23
N LEU A 662 -31.83 8.01 -5.76
CA LEU A 662 -31.39 8.73 -4.57
C LEU A 662 -31.47 10.26 -4.77
N ARG A 663 -31.00 10.78 -5.91
CA ARG A 663 -31.10 12.21 -6.22
C ARG A 663 -32.54 12.68 -6.33
N SER A 664 -33.43 11.87 -6.94
CA SER A 664 -34.85 12.15 -7.03
C SER A 664 -35.53 12.21 -5.67
N ALA A 665 -35.01 11.48 -4.66
CA ALA A 665 -35.47 11.49 -3.28
C ALA A 665 -34.84 12.60 -2.41
N GLY A 666 -33.98 13.47 -2.99
CA GLY A 666 -33.36 14.60 -2.33
C GLY A 666 -32.01 14.30 -1.67
N PHE A 667 -31.42 13.14 -1.91
CA PHE A 667 -30.07 12.82 -1.45
C PHE A 667 -29.00 13.28 -2.47
N ASP A 668 -27.79 13.52 -2.00
CA ASP A 668 -26.65 13.83 -2.85
C ASP A 668 -25.54 12.74 -2.69
N PRO A 669 -25.71 11.59 -3.36
CA PRO A 669 -24.72 10.52 -3.27
C PRO A 669 -23.42 10.94 -3.95
N CYS A 670 -22.30 10.77 -3.26
CA CYS A 670 -20.97 11.02 -3.78
C CYS A 670 -20.37 9.71 -4.31
N ASN A 671 -19.86 9.74 -5.55
CA ASN A 671 -18.98 8.69 -6.04
C ASN A 671 -17.53 9.22 -5.99
N PRO A 672 -16.73 8.83 -5.01
CA PRO A 672 -15.39 9.40 -4.77
C PRO A 672 -14.36 9.05 -5.86
N THR A 673 -14.70 8.13 -6.78
CA THR A 673 -13.82 7.76 -7.90
C THR A 673 -13.98 8.69 -9.10
N VAL A 674 -15.10 9.42 -9.20
CA VAL A 674 -15.47 10.24 -10.35
C VAL A 674 -15.45 11.74 -10.01
N ALA A 675 -15.72 12.12 -8.77
CA ALA A 675 -15.97 13.51 -8.40
C ALA A 675 -14.77 14.22 -7.76
N SER A 676 -14.55 15.46 -8.15
CA SER A 676 -13.73 16.45 -7.42
C SER A 676 -14.56 17.02 -6.25
N GLY A 677 -14.95 16.18 -5.29
CA GLY A 677 -15.86 16.54 -4.20
C GLY A 677 -15.33 16.12 -2.82
N PRO A 678 -16.17 16.13 -1.77
CA PRO A 678 -15.79 15.78 -0.39
C PRO A 678 -15.24 14.35 -0.25
N GLY A 679 -15.32 13.53 -1.31
CA GLY A 679 -14.76 12.18 -1.35
C GLY A 679 -15.43 11.27 -0.32
N LEU A 680 -14.61 10.54 0.48
CA LEU A 680 -15.10 9.64 1.52
C LEU A 680 -15.67 10.38 2.75
N ALA A 681 -15.48 11.69 2.87
CA ALA A 681 -16.07 12.49 3.93
C ALA A 681 -17.54 12.87 3.65
N ALA A 682 -18.10 12.45 2.52
CA ALA A 682 -19.53 12.64 2.23
C ALA A 682 -20.38 11.78 3.16
N ALA A 683 -21.52 12.32 3.62
CA ALA A 683 -22.46 11.59 4.47
C ALA A 683 -23.04 10.35 3.78
N LEU A 684 -23.18 10.41 2.44
CA LEU A 684 -23.66 9.30 1.60
C LEU A 684 -22.71 9.02 0.45
N VAL A 685 -22.24 7.78 0.34
CA VAL A 685 -21.32 7.32 -0.70
C VAL A 685 -21.98 6.19 -1.50
N LEU A 686 -21.86 6.23 -2.83
CA LEU A 686 -22.36 5.17 -3.72
C LEU A 686 -21.18 4.54 -4.47
N LEU A 687 -20.98 3.23 -4.29
CA LEU A 687 -19.81 2.49 -4.79
C LEU A 687 -20.20 1.17 -5.45
N ASP A 688 -19.40 0.74 -6.42
CA ASP A 688 -19.34 -0.67 -6.80
C ASP A 688 -18.73 -1.49 -5.64
N VAL A 689 -19.24 -2.72 -5.45
CA VAL A 689 -18.76 -3.60 -4.37
C VAL A 689 -17.25 -3.79 -4.40
N THR A 690 -16.64 -3.85 -5.59
CA THR A 690 -15.19 -4.01 -5.75
C THR A 690 -14.38 -2.78 -5.32
N GLN A 691 -15.00 -1.61 -5.25
CA GLN A 691 -14.38 -0.35 -4.82
C GLN A 691 -14.39 -0.20 -3.29
N ALA A 692 -15.19 -1.01 -2.58
CA ALA A 692 -15.31 -0.95 -1.14
C ALA A 692 -14.15 -1.65 -0.38
N ASN A 693 -13.22 -2.30 -1.09
CA ASN A 693 -12.08 -2.96 -0.49
C ASN A 693 -11.20 -1.97 0.28
N GLY A 694 -10.91 -2.30 1.55
CA GLY A 694 -10.13 -1.44 2.45
C GLY A 694 -10.86 -0.21 3.01
N LEU A 695 -12.11 0.05 2.60
CA LEU A 695 -12.93 1.15 3.12
C LEU A 695 -13.87 0.67 4.23
N GLU A 696 -14.31 1.61 5.06
CA GLU A 696 -15.19 1.36 6.19
C GLU A 696 -16.19 2.51 6.36
N PHE A 697 -17.39 2.17 6.83
CA PHE A 697 -18.51 3.10 6.95
C PHE A 697 -19.28 2.82 8.24
N ASP A 698 -20.01 3.80 8.78
CA ASP A 698 -20.86 3.58 9.96
C ASP A 698 -22.03 2.64 9.64
N ALA A 699 -22.67 2.83 8.47
CA ALA A 699 -23.68 1.92 7.98
C ALA A 699 -23.45 1.57 6.52
N THR A 700 -23.87 0.37 6.13
CA THR A 700 -23.78 -0.12 4.75
C THR A 700 -25.13 -0.68 4.29
N VAL A 701 -25.58 -0.22 3.13
CA VAL A 701 -26.72 -0.78 2.40
C VAL A 701 -26.20 -1.56 1.20
N VAL A 702 -26.32 -2.88 1.23
CA VAL A 702 -25.91 -3.77 0.13
C VAL A 702 -27.12 -4.04 -0.75
N VAL A 703 -27.05 -3.64 -2.02
CA VAL A 703 -28.13 -3.76 -2.99
C VAL A 703 -27.89 -4.98 -3.87
N GLU A 704 -28.93 -5.79 -4.08
CA GLU A 704 -28.90 -7.02 -4.88
C GLU A 704 -27.78 -7.99 -4.49
N PRO A 705 -27.77 -8.48 -3.23
CA PRO A 705 -26.69 -9.35 -2.72
C PRO A 705 -26.52 -10.64 -3.52
N VAL A 706 -27.57 -11.15 -4.15
CA VAL A 706 -27.48 -12.34 -5.02
C VAL A 706 -26.73 -12.04 -6.30
N LEU A 707 -26.97 -10.86 -6.94
CA LEU A 707 -26.21 -10.44 -8.11
C LEU A 707 -24.72 -10.23 -7.77
N VAL A 708 -24.44 -9.71 -6.58
CA VAL A 708 -23.05 -9.62 -6.09
C VAL A 708 -22.43 -11.00 -5.98
N ALA A 709 -23.14 -11.98 -5.41
CA ALA A 709 -22.65 -13.36 -5.26
C ALA A 709 -22.50 -14.11 -6.59
N GLU A 710 -23.22 -13.71 -7.62
CA GLU A 710 -23.06 -14.22 -9.00
C GLU A 710 -21.82 -13.66 -9.70
N ALA A 711 -21.34 -12.46 -9.33
CA ALA A 711 -20.14 -11.82 -9.88
C ALA A 711 -20.09 -11.80 -11.42
N GLY A 712 -21.24 -11.51 -12.07
CA GLY A 712 -21.37 -11.49 -13.52
C GLY A 712 -21.52 -12.85 -14.20
N SER A 713 -21.63 -13.94 -13.42
CA SER A 713 -21.97 -15.30 -13.88
C SER A 713 -23.47 -15.55 -13.63
N PRO A 714 -24.13 -16.43 -14.38
CA PRO A 714 -25.52 -16.81 -14.09
C PRO A 714 -25.68 -17.65 -12.81
N HIS A 715 -24.59 -18.02 -12.14
CA HIS A 715 -24.58 -18.83 -10.94
C HIS A 715 -23.72 -18.20 -9.84
N VAL A 716 -24.13 -18.40 -8.59
CA VAL A 716 -23.35 -18.04 -7.40
C VAL A 716 -21.97 -18.70 -7.47
N SER A 717 -20.93 -17.92 -7.26
CA SER A 717 -19.53 -18.36 -7.33
C SER A 717 -18.82 -18.13 -5.99
N SER A 718 -17.81 -18.94 -5.67
CA SER A 718 -16.97 -18.71 -4.48
C SER A 718 -16.39 -17.29 -4.45
N ARG A 719 -15.96 -16.77 -5.59
CA ARG A 719 -15.47 -15.39 -5.73
C ARG A 719 -16.57 -14.35 -5.45
N GLY A 720 -17.77 -14.54 -5.97
CA GLY A 720 -18.89 -13.63 -5.72
C GLY A 720 -19.36 -13.67 -4.27
N LEU A 721 -19.33 -14.84 -3.63
CA LEU A 721 -19.60 -14.98 -2.19
C LEU A 721 -18.55 -14.23 -1.35
N ARG A 722 -17.28 -14.27 -1.73
CA ARG A 722 -16.24 -13.48 -1.06
C ARG A 722 -16.48 -11.97 -1.25
N ALA A 723 -16.88 -11.52 -2.45
CA ALA A 723 -17.22 -10.12 -2.68
C ALA A 723 -18.41 -9.68 -1.83
N LEU A 724 -19.43 -10.54 -1.69
CA LEU A 724 -20.56 -10.28 -0.79
C LEU A 724 -20.12 -10.25 0.68
N TYR A 725 -19.26 -11.18 1.10
CA TYR A 725 -18.68 -11.16 2.45
C TYR A 725 -17.93 -9.87 2.73
N VAL A 726 -17.14 -9.38 1.78
CA VAL A 726 -16.48 -8.07 1.87
C VAL A 726 -17.51 -6.96 2.06
N ALA A 727 -18.53 -6.87 1.22
CA ALA A 727 -19.55 -5.84 1.32
C ALA A 727 -20.28 -5.86 2.66
N MET A 728 -20.63 -7.06 3.17
CA MET A 728 -21.31 -7.26 4.44
C MET A 728 -20.44 -6.87 5.66
N THR A 729 -19.12 -6.93 5.54
CA THR A 729 -18.18 -6.65 6.64
C THR A 729 -17.56 -5.25 6.60
N ARG A 730 -18.06 -4.35 5.73
CA ARG A 730 -17.63 -2.93 5.68
C ARG A 730 -18.23 -2.05 6.77
N PRO A 731 -19.45 -2.31 7.30
CA PRO A 731 -20.02 -1.44 8.31
C PRO A 731 -19.36 -1.65 9.67
N THR A 732 -19.22 -0.53 10.40
CA THR A 732 -18.73 -0.50 11.79
C THR A 732 -19.89 -0.51 12.80
N ARG A 733 -21.15 -0.29 12.36
CA ARG A 733 -22.32 -0.22 13.25
C ARG A 733 -23.53 -0.96 12.69
N ARG A 734 -23.95 -0.72 11.45
CA ARG A 734 -25.25 -1.17 10.93
C ARG A 734 -25.11 -1.74 9.53
N LEU A 735 -25.76 -2.89 9.30
CA LEU A 735 -25.80 -3.58 8.00
C LEU A 735 -27.25 -3.75 7.55
N ARG A 736 -27.50 -3.38 6.29
CA ARG A 736 -28.77 -3.68 5.62
C ARG A 736 -28.52 -4.26 4.25
N LEU A 737 -29.27 -5.33 3.91
CA LEU A 737 -29.25 -5.96 2.59
C LEU A 737 -30.64 -5.82 1.98
N VAL A 738 -30.71 -5.31 0.74
CA VAL A 738 -31.96 -5.14 -0.01
C VAL A 738 -31.80 -5.82 -1.37
N GLY A 739 -32.65 -6.80 -1.68
CA GLY A 739 -32.57 -7.52 -2.95
C GLY A 739 -33.88 -8.10 -3.40
N THR A 740 -33.93 -8.51 -4.67
CA THR A 740 -35.15 -9.11 -5.27
C THR A 740 -35.17 -10.63 -5.17
N ARG A 741 -34.02 -11.23 -4.85
CA ARG A 741 -33.85 -12.68 -4.74
C ARG A 741 -33.19 -13.05 -3.40
N SER A 742 -33.47 -14.27 -2.94
CA SER A 742 -32.80 -14.86 -1.77
C SER A 742 -31.95 -16.05 -2.19
N MET A 743 -30.99 -16.44 -1.33
CA MET A 743 -30.17 -17.63 -1.48
C MET A 743 -29.97 -18.31 -0.11
N PRO A 744 -29.59 -19.62 -0.08
CA PRO A 744 -29.45 -20.37 1.18
C PRO A 744 -28.52 -19.70 2.19
N ALA A 745 -27.40 -19.09 1.75
CA ALA A 745 -26.46 -18.40 2.63
C ALA A 745 -27.09 -17.16 3.30
N LEU A 746 -27.95 -16.40 2.60
CA LEU A 746 -28.67 -15.25 3.17
C LEU A 746 -29.77 -15.68 4.13
N ALA A 747 -30.48 -16.76 3.82
CA ALA A 747 -31.47 -17.34 4.74
C ALA A 747 -30.79 -17.83 6.04
N ALA A 748 -29.62 -18.48 5.94
CA ALA A 748 -28.81 -18.86 7.08
C ALA A 748 -28.27 -17.64 7.86
N ALA A 749 -27.90 -16.55 7.16
CA ALA A 749 -27.50 -15.29 7.79
C ALA A 749 -28.64 -14.68 8.61
N ALA A 750 -29.85 -14.63 8.07
CA ALA A 750 -31.03 -14.13 8.80
C ALA A 750 -31.33 -14.99 10.04
N ALA A 751 -31.22 -16.33 9.94
CA ALA A 751 -31.38 -17.23 11.07
C ALA A 751 -30.30 -17.02 12.17
N ALA A 752 -29.03 -16.86 11.76
CA ALA A 752 -27.92 -16.61 12.69
C ALA A 752 -28.10 -15.29 13.48
N VAL A 753 -28.61 -14.26 12.81
CA VAL A 753 -28.92 -12.97 13.44
C VAL A 753 -30.07 -13.11 14.44
N ALA A 754 -31.12 -13.87 14.10
CA ALA A 754 -32.26 -14.11 15.00
C ALA A 754 -31.84 -14.80 16.31
N VAL A 755 -30.85 -15.71 16.27
CA VAL A 755 -30.32 -16.37 17.48
C VAL A 755 -29.65 -15.37 18.42
N ILE A 756 -28.87 -14.41 17.91
CA ILE A 756 -28.20 -13.38 18.73
C ILE A 756 -29.22 -12.51 19.47
N VAL A 757 -30.36 -12.21 18.82
CA VAL A 757 -31.43 -11.40 19.42
C VAL A 757 -32.12 -12.15 20.52
N THR A 758 -32.25 -13.49 20.43
CA THR A 758 -32.91 -14.32 21.47
C THR A 758 -31.99 -14.65 22.66
N GLU A 759 -30.68 -14.55 22.51
CA GLU A 759 -29.67 -14.75 23.56
C GLU A 759 -29.41 -13.49 24.40
N GLU A 760 -30.09 -12.36 24.17
CA GLU A 760 -30.08 -11.26 25.11
C GLU A 760 -30.76 -11.69 26.39
N PRO A 761 -30.06 -11.67 27.55
CA PRO A 761 -30.76 -11.87 28.84
C PRO A 761 -31.77 -10.74 29.04
N ALA A 762 -33.00 -11.14 29.39
CA ALA A 762 -34.06 -10.23 29.81
C ALA A 762 -33.66 -9.59 31.16
N ASP A 763 -32.72 -8.65 31.11
CA ASP A 763 -32.41 -7.78 32.25
C ASP A 763 -32.09 -6.37 31.72
N ARG A 764 -33.16 -5.59 31.66
CA ARG A 764 -33.13 -4.12 31.68
C ARG A 764 -33.57 -3.65 33.04
#